data_9b0d465360c9643cc80ade7780c24542
#
_entry.id   9b0d465360c9643cc80ade7780c24542
#
_cell.length_a   1.000
_cell.length_b   1.000
_cell.length_c   1.000
_cell.angle_alpha   90.00
_cell.angle_beta   90.00
_cell.angle_gamma   90.00
#
_symmetry.space_group_name_H-M   'P 1'
#
loop_
_entity.id
_entity.type
_entity.pdbx_description
1 polymer ?
#
loop_
_entity_poly.entity_id
_entity_poly.type
_entity_poly.pdbx_seq_one_letter_code
_entity_poly.pdbx_strand_id
1 'polypeptide(L)'
;MKPLLLILIPLCSAGAQGTVPTFRYTVGANSYTLLGEDPEKGTATTIPTVLVPIALSFEAKRTTGGPFIMDAAADVKSTLRSPIFSNFAFLSGGNTQFVDALLRTTLPQAAGWHTLFGKPDVKPVRITIPAGYGYILTSKNSGGALGVADIEFLQRELFKQLPRQPGKFVIALTHNTTYYADGDATLCCSWGTHGVDAATGNSFVLGSYLHAAPTVVEDRDIQPLTQQLGEFVNDPLHDPLFHDGRNGKAPGNTVQSWLRPGIPGGCGGAGPASAYFLLEPTDTNAKNNIPASKSFVAQRDGTAYHLQNIALMPWYLANAGGPYSFPDSRAFTDPAKPCPGRGARGGGSAPPQPTVAAIASSGAPNGHRLIGYWSGYGAAGSIFSLREVSPQWDYILVAFATPDRNAAEGTMQFHTPAGLETGRFKSDIAWLKSQGKKVMISLGGGGQHFTLADPQRIPNFVSSVERIVSDYGFDGIDIDFESPSLSIDPGDDDFRRPATPSIVNLISAVRQLHDHFGSGFMVSLVPEGTQIPSGFPSYGGQFGSYLPILYAIRDILSFVDVQDYNTPPLEGLDGEIYQPGSVDYHAAMTELLLDGFNVGGNPKHFFPPLPADKVAVGFLTGDTTPAIVSQAMDYIITGKAPAGATYKLRAPAGYPGMMGAMFWTIDADRRGNYNFSNIVGPQLHGYRAPRESR
;
A
#
# COMPACT_ATOMS: atom_id res chain seq x y z
N MET A 1 43.69 14.28 50.63
CA MET A 1 42.32 13.80 50.64
C MET A 1 41.38 14.99 50.51
N LYS A 2 40.85 15.24 49.34
CA LYS A 2 39.83 16.27 49.12
C LYS A 2 38.49 15.54 48.92
N PRO A 3 37.39 15.96 49.51
CA PRO A 3 36.10 15.31 49.33
C PRO A 3 35.52 15.66 47.95
N LEU A 4 35.07 14.62 47.25
CA LEU A 4 34.33 14.71 46.00
C LEU A 4 32.91 15.14 46.33
N LEU A 5 32.54 16.33 45.89
CA LEU A 5 31.17 16.87 46.01
C LEU A 5 30.33 16.23 44.92
N LEU A 6 29.48 15.26 45.29
CA LEU A 6 28.45 14.69 44.40
C LEU A 6 27.35 15.72 44.22
N ILE A 7 27.31 16.39 43.07
CA ILE A 7 26.17 17.22 42.68
C ILE A 7 25.07 16.25 42.18
N LEU A 8 24.08 16.01 43.01
CA LEU A 8 22.80 15.44 42.60
C LEU A 8 22.09 16.48 41.74
N ILE A 9 22.13 16.29 40.42
CA ILE A 9 21.24 16.98 39.49
C ILE A 9 19.87 16.36 39.69
N PRO A 10 18.83 17.10 40.13
CA PRO A 10 17.49 16.57 40.11
C PRO A 10 17.12 16.34 38.64
N LEU A 11 16.83 15.10 38.28
CA LEU A 11 16.05 14.80 37.08
C LEU A 11 14.68 15.50 37.24
N CYS A 12 14.59 16.74 36.76
CA CYS A 12 13.31 17.32 36.43
C CYS A 12 12.70 16.40 35.36
N SER A 13 11.72 15.59 35.76
CA SER A 13 10.71 15.09 34.85
C SER A 13 10.11 16.33 34.19
N ALA A 14 10.57 16.65 32.97
CA ALA A 14 9.88 17.58 32.11
C ALA A 14 8.55 16.90 31.79
N GLY A 15 7.55 17.14 32.66
CA GLY A 15 6.16 16.87 32.35
C GLY A 15 5.88 17.63 31.07
N ALA A 16 5.37 16.93 30.05
CA ALA A 16 4.98 17.49 28.78
C ALA A 16 3.89 18.56 29.04
N GLN A 17 4.30 19.79 29.29
CA GLN A 17 3.39 20.93 29.45
C GLN A 17 2.80 21.23 28.08
N GLY A 18 1.55 20.77 27.85
CA GLY A 18 0.79 21.17 26.68
C GLY A 18 0.01 20.08 25.96
N THR A 19 0.14 18.84 26.35
CA THR A 19 -0.70 17.72 25.84
C THR A 19 -2.07 17.70 26.55
N VAL A 20 -3.04 17.05 25.92
CA VAL A 20 -4.34 16.77 26.53
C VAL A 20 -4.18 15.89 27.79
N PRO A 21 -5.17 15.89 28.73
CA PRO A 21 -5.11 15.02 29.89
C PRO A 21 -5.05 13.55 29.51
N THR A 22 -4.16 12.82 30.18
CA THR A 22 -3.98 11.37 30.05
C THR A 22 -3.80 10.72 31.41
N PHE A 23 -4.16 9.46 31.53
CA PHE A 23 -3.95 8.69 32.75
C PHE A 23 -3.33 7.31 32.45
N ARG A 24 -2.72 6.71 33.46
CA ARG A 24 -2.16 5.36 33.35
C ARG A 24 -3.20 4.33 33.83
N TYR A 25 -3.41 3.31 32.99
CA TYR A 25 -4.26 2.17 33.29
C TYR A 25 -3.44 0.90 33.27
N THR A 26 -3.50 0.09 34.32
CA THR A 26 -2.67 -1.10 34.46
C THR A 26 -3.53 -2.37 34.43
N VAL A 27 -3.15 -3.34 33.61
CA VAL A 27 -3.78 -4.65 33.54
C VAL A 27 -2.70 -5.73 33.62
N GLY A 28 -2.70 -6.47 34.71
CA GLY A 28 -1.64 -7.44 34.99
C GLY A 28 -0.26 -6.78 35.10
N ALA A 29 0.69 -7.19 34.28
CA ALA A 29 2.05 -6.61 34.22
C ALA A 29 2.16 -5.42 33.26
N ASN A 30 1.13 -5.11 32.48
CA ASN A 30 1.16 -4.10 31.42
C ASN A 30 0.50 -2.80 31.89
N SER A 31 1.08 -1.67 31.50
CA SER A 31 0.57 -0.34 31.80
C SER A 31 0.36 0.44 30.51
N TYR A 32 -0.81 1.04 30.37
CA TYR A 32 -1.26 1.77 29.19
C TYR A 32 -1.51 3.24 29.54
N THR A 33 -1.24 4.14 28.62
CA THR A 33 -1.61 5.55 28.73
C THR A 33 -2.88 5.78 27.92
N LEU A 34 -3.93 6.27 28.56
CA LEU A 34 -5.24 6.50 27.94
C LEU A 34 -5.62 7.97 28.03
N LEU A 35 -6.49 8.41 27.10
CA LEU A 35 -7.04 9.77 27.10
C LEU A 35 -7.96 10.01 28.28
N GLY A 36 -7.86 11.19 28.91
CA GLY A 36 -8.74 11.65 29.95
C GLY A 36 -8.12 11.62 31.36
N GLU A 37 -8.97 11.59 32.37
CA GLU A 37 -8.60 11.48 33.78
C GLU A 37 -8.92 10.09 34.31
N ASP A 38 -8.25 9.70 35.39
CA ASP A 38 -8.42 8.42 36.06
C ASP A 38 -9.90 8.12 36.37
N PRO A 39 -10.48 7.03 35.85
CA PRO A 39 -11.88 6.69 36.05
C PRO A 39 -12.28 6.46 37.50
N GLU A 40 -11.33 6.09 38.38
CA GLU A 40 -11.62 5.87 39.81
C GLU A 40 -11.88 7.19 40.56
N LYS A 41 -11.46 8.33 40.05
CA LYS A 41 -11.66 9.64 40.67
C LYS A 41 -13.11 10.14 40.54
N GLY A 42 -13.90 9.60 39.66
CA GLY A 42 -15.32 9.98 39.49
C GLY A 42 -15.54 11.40 38.97
N THR A 43 -14.54 12.02 38.33
CA THR A 43 -14.62 13.41 37.83
C THR A 43 -14.98 13.44 36.34
N ALA A 44 -15.81 14.44 35.99
CA ALA A 44 -16.07 14.73 34.57
C ALA A 44 -15.01 15.70 34.02
N THR A 45 -14.36 15.28 32.96
CA THR A 45 -13.34 16.08 32.27
C THR A 45 -13.85 16.53 30.92
N THR A 46 -13.75 17.83 30.64
CA THR A 46 -14.05 18.39 29.31
C THR A 46 -12.75 18.88 28.68
N ILE A 47 -12.36 18.23 27.60
CA ILE A 47 -11.15 18.54 26.83
C ILE A 47 -11.48 19.67 25.85
N PRO A 48 -10.84 20.86 25.96
CA PRO A 48 -11.00 21.90 24.96
C PRO A 48 -10.54 21.42 23.59
N THR A 49 -11.28 21.74 22.53
CA THR A 49 -11.00 21.25 21.18
C THR A 49 -10.84 22.38 20.16
N VAL A 50 -10.08 22.11 19.11
CA VAL A 50 -9.99 22.94 17.92
C VAL A 50 -10.37 22.07 16.72
N LEU A 51 -11.40 22.47 15.97
CA LEU A 51 -11.74 21.84 14.69
C LEU A 51 -11.11 22.61 13.55
N VAL A 52 -10.30 21.93 12.75
CA VAL A 52 -9.54 22.52 11.66
C VAL A 52 -10.03 21.96 10.31
N PRO A 53 -11.04 22.59 9.70
CA PRO A 53 -11.40 22.23 8.33
C PRO A 53 -10.31 22.68 7.38
N ILE A 54 -9.82 21.75 6.54
CA ILE A 54 -8.73 21.98 5.61
C ILE A 54 -9.29 22.08 4.18
N ALA A 55 -8.96 23.18 3.50
CA ALA A 55 -9.17 23.30 2.06
C ALA A 55 -7.86 22.89 1.35
N LEU A 56 -7.87 21.71 0.69
CA LEU A 56 -6.75 21.20 -0.09
C LEU A 56 -6.86 21.70 -1.54
N SER A 57 -5.81 22.38 -2.02
CA SER A 57 -5.70 22.81 -3.41
C SER A 57 -4.62 22.00 -4.10
N PHE A 58 -4.99 21.15 -5.05
CA PHE A 58 -4.06 20.29 -5.77
C PHE A 58 -3.52 21.01 -7.02
N GLU A 59 -2.19 21.07 -7.16
CA GLU A 59 -1.53 21.69 -8.31
C GLU A 59 -1.54 20.83 -9.56
N ALA A 60 -1.67 19.52 -9.43
CA ALA A 60 -1.78 18.61 -10.56
C ALA A 60 -3.01 18.98 -11.41
N LYS A 61 -2.75 19.64 -12.53
CA LYS A 61 -3.77 20.25 -13.41
C LYS A 61 -4.20 19.25 -14.46
N ARG A 62 -5.46 18.86 -14.42
CA ARG A 62 -6.13 18.48 -15.66
C ARG A 62 -6.42 19.74 -16.49
N THR A 63 -6.28 19.60 -17.82
CA THR A 63 -6.44 20.69 -18.80
C THR A 63 -7.84 21.29 -18.87
N THR A 64 -8.77 20.93 -18.01
CA THR A 64 -10.18 21.34 -18.06
C THR A 64 -10.63 22.25 -16.92
N GLY A 65 -9.73 22.99 -16.29
CA GLY A 65 -10.21 24.15 -15.55
C GLY A 65 -9.82 24.27 -14.08
N GLY A 66 -8.68 24.86 -13.82
CA GLY A 66 -8.32 25.45 -12.53
C GLY A 66 -7.85 24.47 -11.45
N PRO A 67 -7.36 24.99 -10.33
CA PRO A 67 -6.98 24.16 -9.20
C PRO A 67 -8.23 23.48 -8.66
N PHE A 68 -8.16 22.15 -8.47
CA PHE A 68 -9.20 21.42 -7.76
C PHE A 68 -9.05 21.66 -6.27
N ILE A 69 -10.14 22.10 -5.64
CA ILE A 69 -10.16 22.37 -4.20
C ILE A 69 -11.10 21.38 -3.53
N MET A 70 -10.54 20.61 -2.60
CA MET A 70 -11.27 19.74 -1.68
C MET A 70 -11.45 20.52 -0.37
N ASP A 71 -12.63 21.09 -0.13
CA ASP A 71 -12.87 22.01 1.00
C ASP A 71 -13.75 21.38 2.07
N ALA A 72 -13.16 21.04 3.21
CA ALA A 72 -13.86 20.49 4.35
C ALA A 72 -14.76 21.51 5.11
N ALA A 73 -14.77 22.77 4.72
CA ALA A 73 -15.68 23.76 5.33
C ALA A 73 -17.15 23.37 5.19
N ALA A 74 -17.50 22.67 4.09
CA ALA A 74 -18.84 22.15 3.84
C ALA A 74 -19.28 21.11 4.90
N ASP A 75 -18.33 20.37 5.49
CA ASP A 75 -18.59 19.24 6.39
C ASP A 75 -18.60 19.62 7.87
N VAL A 76 -18.17 20.84 8.21
CA VAL A 76 -18.08 21.34 9.59
C VAL A 76 -19.39 21.21 10.33
N LYS A 77 -20.51 21.64 9.70
CA LYS A 77 -21.83 21.60 10.35
C LYS A 77 -22.26 20.16 10.69
N SER A 78 -22.04 19.22 9.80
CA SER A 78 -22.36 17.81 9.99
C SER A 78 -21.47 17.20 11.07
N THR A 79 -20.17 17.49 11.04
CA THR A 79 -19.22 17.03 12.06
C THR A 79 -19.56 17.54 13.46
N LEU A 80 -19.93 18.82 13.61
CA LEU A 80 -20.33 19.39 14.90
C LEU A 80 -21.61 18.78 15.47
N ARG A 81 -22.51 18.26 14.63
CA ARG A 81 -23.76 17.60 15.02
C ARG A 81 -23.60 16.09 15.22
N SER A 82 -22.46 15.54 14.87
CA SER A 82 -22.17 14.11 14.94
C SER A 82 -21.94 13.63 16.37
N PRO A 83 -21.85 12.31 16.59
CA PRO A 83 -21.49 11.72 17.87
C PRO A 83 -20.14 12.15 18.44
N ILE A 84 -19.27 12.76 17.64
CA ILE A 84 -17.98 13.29 18.12
C ILE A 84 -18.21 14.43 19.14
N PHE A 85 -19.17 15.32 18.86
CA PHE A 85 -19.42 16.51 19.70
C PHE A 85 -20.82 16.56 20.33
N SER A 86 -21.68 15.64 19.96
CA SER A 86 -23.08 15.60 20.44
C SER A 86 -23.37 14.28 21.12
N ASN A 87 -24.31 14.30 22.07
CA ASN A 87 -24.74 13.09 22.76
C ASN A 87 -25.60 12.21 21.85
N PHE A 88 -25.25 10.93 21.78
CA PHE A 88 -26.00 9.87 21.12
C PHE A 88 -26.24 8.72 22.09
N ALA A 89 -27.33 7.99 21.91
CA ALA A 89 -27.64 6.82 22.73
C ALA A 89 -26.86 5.61 22.20
N PHE A 90 -25.90 5.13 22.96
CA PHE A 90 -25.17 3.89 22.72
C PHE A 90 -25.70 2.78 23.61
N LEU A 91 -25.72 1.54 23.11
CA LEU A 91 -26.15 0.36 23.90
C LEU A 91 -25.26 0.14 25.12
N SER A 92 -23.97 0.44 24.98
CA SER A 92 -23.00 0.48 26.06
C SER A 92 -22.37 1.89 26.13
N GLY A 93 -21.99 2.34 27.32
CA GLY A 93 -21.46 3.68 27.54
C GLY A 93 -22.51 4.79 27.78
N GLY A 94 -23.80 4.58 27.42
CA GLY A 94 -24.89 5.50 27.73
C GLY A 94 -25.21 6.55 26.67
N ASN A 95 -25.95 7.60 27.05
CA ASN A 95 -26.31 8.71 26.16
C ASN A 95 -25.27 9.83 26.28
N THR A 96 -24.24 9.80 25.45
CA THR A 96 -23.10 10.71 25.55
C THR A 96 -22.36 10.83 24.21
N GLN A 97 -21.18 11.48 24.16
CA GLN A 97 -20.31 11.56 23.01
C GLN A 97 -19.61 10.23 22.74
N PHE A 98 -19.15 10.01 21.49
CA PHE A 98 -18.51 8.77 21.04
C PHE A 98 -17.30 8.37 21.91
N VAL A 99 -16.37 9.31 22.17
CA VAL A 99 -15.15 9.04 22.95
C VAL A 99 -15.49 8.68 24.39
N ASP A 100 -16.42 9.39 25.01
CA ASP A 100 -16.88 9.11 26.37
C ASP A 100 -17.56 7.75 26.47
N ALA A 101 -18.45 7.42 25.53
CA ALA A 101 -19.10 6.12 25.46
C ALA A 101 -18.11 4.97 25.26
N LEU A 102 -17.09 5.15 24.40
CA LEU A 102 -16.00 4.18 24.18
C LEU A 102 -15.25 3.90 25.48
N LEU A 103 -14.78 4.94 26.17
CA LEU A 103 -14.04 4.81 27.43
C LEU A 103 -14.91 4.18 28.53
N ARG A 104 -16.18 4.60 28.65
CA ARG A 104 -17.12 4.06 29.64
C ARG A 104 -17.55 2.62 29.36
N THR A 105 -17.43 2.16 28.14
CA THR A 105 -17.63 0.74 27.76
C THR A 105 -16.41 -0.10 28.12
N THR A 106 -15.22 0.48 28.01
CA THR A 106 -13.93 -0.24 28.15
C THR A 106 -13.53 -0.39 29.62
N LEU A 107 -13.77 0.62 30.44
CA LEU A 107 -13.17 0.77 31.75
C LEU A 107 -14.21 0.66 32.90
N PRO A 108 -13.88 -0.03 34.00
CA PRO A 108 -14.57 0.15 35.26
C PRO A 108 -14.44 1.62 35.70
N GLN A 109 -15.54 2.22 36.16
CA GLN A 109 -15.58 3.64 36.46
C GLN A 109 -16.44 3.97 37.69
N ALA A 110 -16.04 5.01 38.42
CA ALA A 110 -16.87 5.60 39.44
C ALA A 110 -18.05 6.38 38.85
N ALA A 111 -19.13 6.51 39.60
CA ALA A 111 -20.29 7.30 39.18
C ALA A 111 -19.87 8.76 38.92
N GLY A 112 -20.36 9.32 37.81
CA GLY A 112 -20.08 10.69 37.40
C GLY A 112 -18.79 10.90 36.59
N TRP A 113 -18.02 9.86 36.36
CA TRP A 113 -16.82 9.97 35.47
C TRP A 113 -17.23 10.11 34.01
N HIS A 114 -16.64 11.12 33.32
CA HIS A 114 -16.83 11.39 31.90
C HIS A 114 -15.57 11.98 31.30
N THR A 115 -15.32 11.67 30.01
CA THR A 115 -14.31 12.33 29.18
C THR A 115 -14.98 12.88 27.93
N LEU A 116 -15.22 14.17 27.90
CA LEU A 116 -16.02 14.87 26.88
C LEU A 116 -15.13 15.82 26.07
N PHE A 117 -15.48 16.03 24.81
CA PHE A 117 -14.94 17.14 24.01
C PHE A 117 -15.81 18.39 24.21
N GLY A 118 -15.17 19.51 24.48
CA GLY A 118 -15.83 20.82 24.54
C GLY A 118 -16.27 21.28 23.13
N LYS A 119 -17.11 22.32 23.11
CA LYS A 119 -17.46 22.97 21.84
C LYS A 119 -16.18 23.48 21.18
N PRO A 120 -15.84 23.07 19.92
CA PRO A 120 -14.57 23.42 19.34
C PRO A 120 -14.53 24.87 18.84
N ASP A 121 -13.31 25.45 18.94
CA ASP A 121 -12.95 26.63 18.15
C ASP A 121 -12.72 26.17 16.68
N VAL A 122 -13.39 26.77 15.73
CA VAL A 122 -13.22 26.41 14.31
C VAL A 122 -12.14 27.30 13.67
N LYS A 123 -11.06 26.68 13.18
CA LYS A 123 -9.90 27.37 12.57
C LYS A 123 -9.63 26.82 11.17
N PRO A 124 -10.19 27.39 10.09
CA PRO A 124 -9.96 26.89 8.74
C PRO A 124 -8.50 27.13 8.30
N VAL A 125 -7.95 26.17 7.57
CA VAL A 125 -6.59 26.20 7.00
C VAL A 125 -6.66 25.89 5.51
N ARG A 126 -5.75 26.48 4.72
CA ARG A 126 -5.59 26.16 3.29
C ARG A 126 -4.21 25.58 3.05
N ILE A 127 -4.14 24.45 2.38
CA ILE A 127 -2.89 23.77 2.03
C ILE A 127 -2.89 23.49 0.53
N THR A 128 -1.79 23.87 -0.13
CA THR A 128 -1.54 23.48 -1.51
C THR A 128 -0.76 22.17 -1.54
N ILE A 129 -1.25 21.21 -2.30
CA ILE A 129 -0.60 19.93 -2.55
C ILE A 129 0.13 20.02 -3.89
N PRO A 130 1.48 20.06 -3.90
CA PRO A 130 2.26 20.04 -5.13
C PRO A 130 2.09 18.72 -5.89
N ALA A 131 2.34 18.74 -7.20
CA ALA A 131 2.17 17.58 -8.07
C ALA A 131 2.91 16.31 -7.60
N GLY A 132 4.08 16.45 -6.94
CA GLY A 132 4.85 15.31 -6.39
C GLY A 132 4.30 14.75 -5.06
N TYR A 133 3.31 15.41 -4.43
CA TYR A 133 2.77 15.03 -3.12
C TYR A 133 1.28 14.67 -3.16
N GLY A 134 0.69 14.59 -4.34
CA GLY A 134 -0.69 14.15 -4.47
C GLY A 134 -1.35 14.57 -5.77
N TYR A 135 -2.56 14.07 -5.97
CA TYR A 135 -3.37 14.35 -7.15
C TYR A 135 -4.87 14.21 -6.83
N ILE A 136 -5.71 14.65 -7.75
CA ILE A 136 -7.16 14.46 -7.69
C ILE A 136 -7.60 13.47 -8.77
N LEU A 137 -8.45 12.54 -8.35
CA LEU A 137 -9.25 11.68 -9.22
C LEU A 137 -10.66 12.27 -9.34
N THR A 138 -11.24 12.25 -10.53
CA THR A 138 -12.61 12.72 -10.78
C THR A 138 -13.38 11.64 -11.51
N SER A 139 -14.63 11.39 -11.09
CA SER A 139 -15.55 10.55 -11.82
C SER A 139 -16.46 11.40 -12.71
N LYS A 140 -16.49 11.10 -14.00
CA LYS A 140 -17.37 11.78 -14.95
C LYS A 140 -18.84 11.45 -14.72
N ASN A 141 -19.14 10.20 -14.34
CA ASN A 141 -20.51 9.73 -14.17
C ASN A 141 -21.15 10.29 -12.91
N SER A 142 -20.43 10.30 -11.78
CA SER A 142 -20.95 10.81 -10.51
C SER A 142 -20.70 12.30 -10.31
N GLY A 143 -19.76 12.90 -11.04
CA GLY A 143 -19.26 14.25 -10.80
C GLY A 143 -18.50 14.39 -9.48
N GLY A 144 -18.22 13.27 -8.79
CA GLY A 144 -17.48 13.25 -7.53
C GLY A 144 -15.98 13.36 -7.76
N ALA A 145 -15.26 13.77 -6.69
CA ALA A 145 -13.81 13.85 -6.68
C ALA A 145 -13.23 13.18 -5.43
N LEU A 146 -12.06 12.55 -5.58
CA LEU A 146 -11.26 11.97 -4.51
C LEU A 146 -9.85 12.57 -4.56
N GLY A 147 -9.39 13.15 -3.45
CA GLY A 147 -8.00 13.55 -3.27
C GLY A 147 -7.15 12.35 -2.85
N VAL A 148 -5.93 12.28 -3.36
CA VAL A 148 -4.88 11.37 -2.91
C VAL A 148 -3.69 12.23 -2.51
N ALA A 149 -3.23 12.15 -1.25
CA ALA A 149 -2.20 13.05 -0.73
C ALA A 149 -1.22 12.32 0.21
N ASP A 150 0.02 12.80 0.21
CA ASP A 150 1.04 12.40 1.18
C ASP A 150 0.66 12.93 2.58
N ILE A 151 0.54 12.01 3.56
CA ILE A 151 0.03 12.36 4.89
C ILE A 151 1.05 13.14 5.69
N GLU A 152 2.35 12.84 5.57
CA GLU A 152 3.42 13.56 6.27
C GLU A 152 3.60 14.96 5.72
N PHE A 153 3.51 15.12 4.40
CA PHE A 153 3.51 16.45 3.79
C PHE A 153 2.33 17.27 4.33
N LEU A 154 1.14 16.70 4.32
CA LEU A 154 -0.07 17.37 4.80
C LEU A 154 0.05 17.76 6.27
N GLN A 155 0.51 16.86 7.13
CA GLN A 155 0.73 17.13 8.56
C GLN A 155 1.73 18.26 8.78
N ARG A 156 2.87 18.22 8.10
CA ARG A 156 3.88 19.30 8.21
C ARG A 156 3.30 20.67 7.79
N GLU A 157 2.57 20.74 6.69
CA GLU A 157 1.97 22.00 6.22
C GLU A 157 0.85 22.49 7.14
N LEU A 158 0.06 21.57 7.71
CA LEU A 158 -0.96 21.88 8.71
C LEU A 158 -0.32 22.58 9.93
N PHE A 159 0.69 21.97 10.53
CA PHE A 159 1.28 22.48 11.77
C PHE A 159 2.24 23.66 11.57
N LYS A 160 2.69 23.95 10.35
CA LYS A 160 3.28 25.25 10.01
C LYS A 160 2.27 26.41 10.15
N GLN A 161 0.98 26.15 9.85
CA GLN A 161 -0.08 27.17 9.91
C GLN A 161 -0.84 27.17 11.24
N LEU A 162 -0.83 26.04 11.96
CA LEU A 162 -1.48 25.90 13.26
C LEU A 162 -0.43 25.89 14.37
N PRO A 163 -0.18 27.02 15.04
CA PRO A 163 0.76 27.06 16.14
C PRO A 163 0.30 26.22 17.31
N ARG A 164 1.19 26.01 18.27
CA ARG A 164 0.90 25.24 19.50
C ARG A 164 -0.43 25.61 20.14
N GLN A 165 -1.25 24.62 20.46
CA GLN A 165 -2.56 24.71 21.11
C GLN A 165 -2.51 24.05 22.49
N PRO A 166 -1.91 24.68 23.50
CA PRO A 166 -1.65 24.03 24.80
C PRO A 166 -2.95 23.58 25.48
N GLY A 167 -3.00 22.30 25.87
CA GLY A 167 -4.17 21.71 26.53
C GLY A 167 -5.42 21.57 25.66
N LYS A 168 -5.35 21.84 24.36
CA LYS A 168 -6.44 21.65 23.41
C LYS A 168 -6.17 20.44 22.51
N PHE A 169 -7.22 19.72 22.19
CA PHE A 169 -7.18 18.64 21.24
C PHE A 169 -7.53 19.14 19.82
N VAL A 170 -6.68 18.84 18.84
CA VAL A 170 -6.87 19.26 17.46
C VAL A 170 -7.56 18.16 16.67
N ILE A 171 -8.69 18.48 16.04
CA ILE A 171 -9.39 17.61 15.10
C ILE A 171 -9.28 18.25 13.72
N ALA A 172 -8.39 17.72 12.89
CA ALA A 172 -8.18 18.16 11.52
C ALA A 172 -9.09 17.37 10.57
N LEU A 173 -9.79 18.07 9.70
CA LEU A 173 -10.81 17.52 8.83
C LEU A 173 -10.46 17.84 7.38
N THR A 174 -10.39 16.83 6.52
CA THR A 174 -10.36 16.98 5.07
C THR A 174 -11.65 16.50 4.44
N HIS A 175 -11.82 16.74 3.15
CA HIS A 175 -13.01 16.37 2.37
C HIS A 175 -12.62 15.33 1.32
N ASN A 176 -13.27 14.16 1.29
CA ASN A 176 -13.06 13.11 0.28
C ASN A 176 -11.58 12.92 -0.09
N THR A 177 -10.71 12.72 0.90
CA THR A 177 -9.27 12.57 0.67
C THR A 177 -8.77 11.29 1.32
N THR A 178 -8.03 10.48 0.58
CA THR A 178 -7.26 9.35 1.09
C THR A 178 -5.78 9.69 1.12
N TYR A 179 -5.00 8.95 1.91
CA TYR A 179 -3.60 9.26 2.14
C TYR A 179 -2.71 8.05 1.88
N TYR A 180 -1.48 8.35 1.48
CA TYR A 180 -0.36 7.42 1.49
C TYR A 180 0.73 7.94 2.44
N ALA A 181 1.64 7.07 2.85
CA ALA A 181 2.66 7.34 3.84
C ALA A 181 4.08 7.30 3.24
N ASP A 182 5.06 7.84 3.98
CA ASP A 182 6.51 7.81 3.69
C ASP A 182 6.93 8.39 2.33
N GLY A 183 6.10 9.24 1.72
CA GLY A 183 6.33 9.72 0.36
C GLY A 183 6.20 8.63 -0.70
N ASP A 184 5.66 7.47 -0.33
CA ASP A 184 5.52 6.28 -1.15
C ASP A 184 4.04 5.93 -1.32
N ALA A 185 3.49 6.22 -2.50
CA ALA A 185 2.07 6.02 -2.75
C ALA A 185 1.65 4.54 -2.81
N THR A 186 2.59 3.60 -2.80
CA THR A 186 2.26 2.16 -2.63
C THR A 186 1.90 1.81 -1.19
N LEU A 187 2.24 2.70 -0.24
CA LEU A 187 1.79 2.61 1.15
C LEU A 187 0.41 3.28 1.34
N CYS A 188 -0.46 3.13 0.39
CA CYS A 188 -1.85 3.56 0.39
C CYS A 188 -2.76 2.38 0.83
N CYS A 189 -3.96 2.56 1.38
CA CYS A 189 -4.59 3.85 1.60
C CYS A 189 -5.01 3.97 3.04
N SER A 190 -4.72 5.10 3.67
CA SER A 190 -5.25 5.50 4.97
C SER A 190 -6.31 6.59 4.78
N TRP A 191 -7.25 6.67 5.72
CA TRP A 191 -8.23 7.73 5.76
C TRP A 191 -7.93 8.77 6.85
N GLY A 192 -6.80 8.63 7.55
CA GLY A 192 -6.39 9.52 8.60
C GLY A 192 -5.13 9.09 9.35
N THR A 193 -4.77 9.89 10.35
CA THR A 193 -3.71 9.61 11.32
C THR A 193 -4.00 10.32 12.65
N HIS A 194 -3.31 9.91 13.71
CA HIS A 194 -3.46 10.51 15.03
C HIS A 194 -2.10 10.58 15.73
N GLY A 195 -2.04 11.34 16.84
CA GLY A 195 -0.84 11.36 17.68
C GLY A 195 -0.51 12.71 18.25
N VAL A 196 0.80 12.95 18.46
CA VAL A 196 1.36 14.23 18.93
C VAL A 196 2.34 14.75 17.88
N ASP A 197 2.08 15.93 17.36
CA ASP A 197 3.01 16.58 16.43
C ASP A 197 4.29 16.98 17.15
N ALA A 198 5.42 16.44 16.72
CA ALA A 198 6.71 16.64 17.39
C ALA A 198 7.19 18.10 17.39
N ALA A 199 6.82 18.89 16.36
CA ALA A 199 7.26 20.28 16.21
C ALA A 199 6.48 21.23 17.12
N THR A 200 5.17 21.02 17.25
CA THR A 200 4.29 21.93 18.01
C THR A 200 3.86 21.37 19.37
N GLY A 201 3.94 20.04 19.57
CA GLY A 201 3.40 19.35 20.75
C GLY A 201 1.86 19.29 20.76
N ASN A 202 1.21 19.52 19.62
CA ASN A 202 -0.25 19.42 19.52
C ASN A 202 -0.69 17.95 19.50
N SER A 203 -1.57 17.57 20.43
CA SER A 203 -2.30 16.29 20.33
C SER A 203 -3.38 16.42 19.27
N PHE A 204 -3.44 15.48 18.33
CA PHE A 204 -4.36 15.62 17.18
C PHE A 204 -4.87 14.29 16.63
N VAL A 205 -5.97 14.39 15.91
CA VAL A 205 -6.41 13.45 14.87
C VAL A 205 -6.61 14.21 13.56
N LEU A 206 -6.27 13.56 12.46
CA LEU A 206 -6.57 14.02 11.11
C LEU A 206 -7.40 12.93 10.44
N GLY A 207 -8.50 13.27 9.83
CA GLY A 207 -9.34 12.32 9.12
C GLY A 207 -10.18 12.98 8.04
N SER A 208 -10.61 12.18 7.07
CA SER A 208 -11.43 12.65 5.97
C SER A 208 -12.92 12.51 6.28
N TYR A 209 -13.72 13.50 5.90
CA TYR A 209 -15.18 13.36 5.80
C TYR A 209 -15.50 12.81 4.40
N LEU A 210 -16.13 11.64 4.35
CA LEU A 210 -16.36 10.94 3.09
C LEU A 210 -17.82 11.07 2.65
N HIS A 211 -18.04 11.60 1.46
CA HIS A 211 -19.35 11.59 0.82
C HIS A 211 -19.50 10.34 -0.04
N ALA A 212 -20.73 9.80 -0.10
CA ALA A 212 -21.05 8.67 -0.96
C ALA A 212 -20.75 8.99 -2.42
N ALA A 213 -19.93 8.14 -3.07
CA ALA A 213 -19.34 8.32 -4.41
C ALA A 213 -18.35 9.50 -4.53
N PRO A 214 -17.21 9.32 -5.14
CA PRO A 214 -16.95 8.61 -6.38
C PRO A 214 -16.33 7.22 -6.21
N THR A 215 -16.16 6.76 -4.99
CA THR A 215 -15.43 5.53 -4.72
C THR A 215 -16.38 4.42 -4.23
N VAL A 216 -16.06 3.18 -4.58
CA VAL A 216 -16.74 1.96 -4.09
C VAL A 216 -16.31 1.66 -2.64
N VAL A 217 -15.89 2.65 -1.88
CA VAL A 217 -15.44 2.48 -0.49
C VAL A 217 -16.67 2.40 0.41
N GLU A 218 -16.68 1.40 1.29
CA GLU A 218 -17.75 1.24 2.28
C GLU A 218 -17.73 2.32 3.37
N ASP A 219 -16.60 3.00 3.56
CA ASP A 219 -16.42 4.07 4.55
C ASP A 219 -17.18 5.34 4.17
N ARG A 220 -17.79 5.97 5.14
CA ARG A 220 -18.68 7.12 4.92
C ARG A 220 -18.59 8.14 6.04
N ASP A 221 -18.90 9.37 5.71
CA ASP A 221 -19.00 10.57 6.56
C ASP A 221 -17.87 10.66 7.61
N ILE A 222 -18.17 10.56 8.90
CA ILE A 222 -17.22 10.70 10.02
C ILE A 222 -16.52 9.38 10.40
N GLN A 223 -16.73 8.28 9.68
CA GLN A 223 -16.12 7.00 10.04
C GLN A 223 -14.59 7.09 10.15
N PRO A 224 -13.87 7.75 9.20
CA PRO A 224 -12.42 7.93 9.33
C PRO A 224 -12.01 8.71 10.60
N LEU A 225 -12.74 9.75 10.96
CA LEU A 225 -12.46 10.49 12.21
C LEU A 225 -12.70 9.66 13.45
N THR A 226 -13.77 8.85 13.48
CA THR A 226 -14.05 7.97 14.63
C THR A 226 -13.08 6.82 14.73
N GLN A 227 -12.49 6.38 13.60
CA GLN A 227 -11.36 5.47 13.58
C GLN A 227 -10.18 6.10 14.33
N GLN A 228 -9.69 7.24 13.87
CA GLN A 228 -8.53 7.90 14.45
C GLN A 228 -8.77 8.33 15.91
N LEU A 229 -9.99 8.69 16.28
CA LEU A 229 -10.34 8.95 17.66
C LEU A 229 -10.28 7.70 18.54
N GLY A 230 -10.71 6.55 18.02
CA GLY A 230 -10.61 5.28 18.72
C GLY A 230 -9.17 4.85 18.98
N GLU A 231 -8.30 5.05 18.01
CA GLU A 231 -6.87 4.81 18.10
C GLU A 231 -6.22 5.77 19.09
N PHE A 232 -6.48 7.09 18.95
CA PHE A 232 -5.92 8.11 19.84
C PHE A 232 -6.32 7.91 21.31
N VAL A 233 -7.54 7.48 21.60
CA VAL A 233 -7.99 7.19 22.97
C VAL A 233 -7.09 6.15 23.63
N ASN A 234 -6.65 5.18 22.86
CA ASN A 234 -5.84 4.04 23.32
C ASN A 234 -4.33 4.24 23.15
N ASP A 235 -3.90 5.18 22.31
CA ASP A 235 -2.49 5.56 22.12
C ASP A 235 -2.33 7.08 21.90
N PRO A 236 -2.55 7.91 22.93
CA PRO A 236 -2.53 9.36 22.81
C PRO A 236 -1.13 9.97 22.65
N LEU A 237 -0.08 9.18 22.77
CA LEU A 237 1.31 9.63 22.68
C LEU A 237 2.03 9.15 21.43
N HIS A 238 1.29 8.56 20.50
CA HIS A 238 1.81 8.12 19.20
C HIS A 238 2.52 9.26 18.45
N ASP A 239 3.68 8.97 17.86
CA ASP A 239 4.33 9.87 16.90
C ASP A 239 4.00 9.37 15.48
N PRO A 240 3.11 10.04 14.77
CA PRO A 240 2.62 9.57 13.46
C PRO A 240 3.69 9.65 12.35
N LEU A 241 4.77 10.40 12.56
CA LEU A 241 5.91 10.45 11.64
C LEU A 241 6.96 9.37 11.94
N PHE A 242 6.71 8.55 12.95
CA PHE A 242 7.60 7.46 13.34
C PHE A 242 7.03 6.13 12.84
N HIS A 243 7.47 5.72 11.65
CA HIS A 243 7.02 4.46 11.07
C HIS A 243 7.78 3.28 11.67
N ASP A 244 7.04 2.23 12.07
CA ASP A 244 7.61 1.06 12.66
C ASP A 244 8.41 0.25 11.63
N GLY A 245 9.67 0.00 11.96
CA GLY A 245 10.39 -1.21 11.63
C GLY A 245 10.70 -1.58 10.18
N ARG A 246 10.19 -0.92 9.13
CA ARG A 246 10.62 -1.25 7.75
C ARG A 246 12.07 -0.84 7.48
N ASN A 247 12.62 0.10 8.23
CA ASN A 247 14.00 0.55 8.14
C ASN A 247 14.91 0.01 9.25
N GLY A 248 14.54 -1.03 9.97
CA GLY A 248 15.38 -1.70 10.97
C GLY A 248 15.69 -0.87 12.23
N LYS A 249 15.06 0.27 12.44
CA LYS A 249 15.12 0.99 13.71
C LYS A 249 13.98 0.50 14.58
N ALA A 250 14.30 -0.09 15.72
CA ALA A 250 13.32 -0.41 16.74
C ALA A 250 12.55 0.86 17.10
N PRO A 251 11.20 0.81 17.21
CA PRO A 251 10.41 1.94 17.64
C PRO A 251 10.95 2.43 18.97
N GLY A 252 11.31 3.70 19.05
CA GLY A 252 11.45 4.36 20.34
C GLY A 252 10.14 4.20 21.10
N ASN A 253 10.13 4.17 22.40
CA ASN A 253 9.03 3.88 23.35
C ASN A 253 7.72 4.69 23.18
N THR A 254 7.34 5.09 21.97
CA THR A 254 6.23 6.00 21.68
C THR A 254 4.98 5.28 21.18
N VAL A 255 5.08 4.06 20.65
CA VAL A 255 3.90 3.29 20.23
C VAL A 255 3.45 2.41 21.38
N GLN A 256 2.29 2.74 21.94
CA GLN A 256 1.61 1.92 22.92
C GLN A 256 0.74 0.91 22.19
N SER A 257 1.35 -0.20 21.82
CA SER A 257 0.63 -1.27 21.18
C SER A 257 -0.08 -2.14 22.21
N TRP A 258 -1.31 -2.45 21.91
CA TRP A 258 -2.09 -3.46 22.59
C TRP A 258 -1.61 -4.83 22.15
N LEU A 259 -0.68 -5.40 22.92
CA LEU A 259 -0.10 -6.71 22.62
C LEU A 259 -1.14 -7.79 22.85
N ARG A 260 -1.48 -8.51 21.80
CA ARG A 260 -2.09 -9.82 21.91
C ARG A 260 -1.04 -10.90 21.69
N PRO A 261 -0.55 -11.61 22.77
CA PRO A 261 0.29 -12.76 22.59
C PRO A 261 -0.49 -13.84 21.85
N GLY A 262 0.02 -14.33 20.74
CA GLY A 262 -0.43 -15.57 20.14
C GLY A 262 -1.68 -15.53 19.29
N ILE A 263 -1.93 -14.45 18.51
CA ILE A 263 -2.58 -14.65 17.23
C ILE A 263 -1.49 -15.12 16.27
N PRO A 264 -1.38 -16.44 15.99
CA PRO A 264 -0.60 -16.89 14.84
C PRO A 264 -1.24 -16.21 13.64
N GLY A 265 -0.46 -15.60 12.77
CA GLY A 265 -0.91 -14.78 11.65
C GLY A 265 -2.26 -15.17 11.16
N GLY A 266 -3.27 -14.41 11.48
CA GLY A 266 -4.70 -14.60 11.30
C GLY A 266 -5.16 -16.01 10.92
N CYS A 267 -6.43 -16.28 10.90
CA CYS A 267 -7.02 -17.59 10.56
C CYS A 267 -6.55 -18.26 9.24
N GLY A 268 -5.45 -17.85 8.65
CA GLY A 268 -4.97 -18.32 7.36
C GLY A 268 -3.48 -18.51 7.15
N GLY A 269 -2.58 -18.10 8.06
CA GLY A 269 -1.14 -18.12 7.82
C GLY A 269 -0.33 -18.87 8.86
N ALA A 270 0.49 -19.83 8.45
CA ALA A 270 1.56 -20.39 9.24
C ALA A 270 2.75 -19.41 9.25
N GLY A 271 2.72 -18.43 10.15
CA GLY A 271 3.90 -17.63 10.49
C GLY A 271 4.57 -18.16 11.76
N PRO A 272 5.85 -17.91 11.98
CA PRO A 272 6.54 -18.38 13.18
C PRO A 272 5.86 -17.80 14.43
N ALA A 273 5.74 -18.61 15.46
CA ALA A 273 5.05 -18.33 16.73
C ALA A 273 5.64 -17.17 17.56
N SER A 274 6.60 -16.42 17.03
CA SER A 274 7.33 -15.34 17.68
C SER A 274 7.08 -13.96 17.09
N ALA A 275 6.23 -13.81 16.07
CA ALA A 275 5.89 -12.49 15.55
C ALA A 275 4.81 -11.84 16.44
N TYR A 276 5.20 -10.87 17.24
CA TYR A 276 4.28 -9.97 17.92
C TYR A 276 3.77 -9.00 16.87
N PHE A 277 2.46 -9.04 16.56
CA PHE A 277 1.82 -8.02 15.75
C PHE A 277 1.36 -6.88 16.67
N LEU A 278 1.82 -5.69 16.38
CA LEU A 278 1.31 -4.46 16.93
C LEU A 278 -0.02 -4.19 16.25
N LEU A 279 -1.13 -4.33 16.96
CA LEU A 279 -2.46 -4.08 16.43
C LEU A 279 -3.01 -2.79 17.06
N GLU A 280 -3.37 -1.85 16.23
CA GLU A 280 -4.22 -0.74 16.66
C GLU A 280 -5.67 -1.21 16.80
N PRO A 281 -6.48 -0.54 17.67
CA PRO A 281 -7.86 -0.97 17.97
C PRO A 281 -8.80 -1.02 16.76
N THR A 282 -8.39 -0.52 15.62
CA THR A 282 -9.18 -0.49 14.39
C THR A 282 -8.55 -1.26 13.23
N ASP A 283 -7.40 -1.87 13.46
CA ASP A 283 -6.71 -2.66 12.44
C ASP A 283 -7.59 -3.80 11.92
N THR A 284 -8.38 -3.49 10.92
CA THR A 284 -9.29 -4.43 10.24
C THR A 284 -8.64 -5.07 9.03
N ASN A 285 -7.30 -5.13 9.02
CA ASN A 285 -6.53 -5.61 7.89
C ASN A 285 -6.97 -7.03 7.51
N ALA A 286 -7.60 -7.18 6.35
CA ALA A 286 -8.00 -8.47 5.79
C ALA A 286 -6.83 -9.45 5.64
N LYS A 287 -5.60 -8.96 5.53
CA LYS A 287 -4.36 -9.77 5.51
C LYS A 287 -4.13 -10.53 6.83
N ASN A 288 -4.64 -10.00 7.94
CA ASN A 288 -4.51 -10.62 9.27
C ASN A 288 -5.76 -11.41 9.70
N ASN A 289 -6.77 -11.55 8.81
CA ASN A 289 -8.05 -12.22 9.10
C ASN A 289 -8.75 -11.70 10.38
N ILE A 290 -8.54 -10.45 10.72
CA ILE A 290 -9.38 -9.75 11.69
C ILE A 290 -10.68 -9.43 10.94
N PRO A 291 -11.85 -9.76 11.46
CA PRO A 291 -13.10 -9.49 10.78
C PRO A 291 -13.18 -8.00 10.43
N ALA A 292 -13.32 -7.65 9.14
CA ALA A 292 -13.61 -6.28 8.74
C ALA A 292 -14.83 -5.83 9.54
N SER A 293 -14.66 -4.87 10.43
CA SER A 293 -15.77 -4.35 11.23
C SER A 293 -16.61 -3.46 10.31
N LYS A 294 -17.80 -3.92 9.96
CA LYS A 294 -18.76 -3.05 9.29
C LYS A 294 -18.97 -1.81 10.13
N SER A 295 -19.15 -0.65 9.49
CA SER A 295 -19.46 0.58 10.20
C SER A 295 -20.76 0.43 11.01
N PHE A 296 -20.78 1.05 12.18
CA PHE A 296 -22.01 1.20 12.97
C PHE A 296 -22.74 2.46 12.52
N VAL A 297 -24.06 2.40 12.35
CA VAL A 297 -24.87 3.55 11.95
C VAL A 297 -25.58 4.14 13.16
N ALA A 298 -25.14 5.32 13.58
CA ALA A 298 -25.84 6.12 14.60
C ALA A 298 -26.82 7.08 13.91
N GLN A 299 -28.05 7.19 14.42
CA GLN A 299 -29.06 8.07 13.83
C GLN A 299 -29.57 9.09 14.84
N ARG A 300 -29.76 10.33 14.36
CA ARG A 300 -30.37 11.41 15.13
C ARG A 300 -31.04 12.41 14.19
N ASP A 301 -32.27 12.79 14.47
CA ASP A 301 -33.04 13.80 13.75
C ASP A 301 -33.03 13.56 12.21
N GLY A 302 -33.19 12.30 11.80
CA GLY A 302 -33.17 11.88 10.39
C GLY A 302 -31.83 11.89 9.71
N THR A 303 -30.74 12.22 10.42
CA THR A 303 -29.36 12.16 9.91
C THR A 303 -28.69 10.88 10.40
N ALA A 304 -28.11 10.12 9.49
CA ALA A 304 -27.28 8.95 9.78
C ALA A 304 -25.82 9.35 9.83
N TYR A 305 -25.05 8.79 10.77
CA TYR A 305 -23.61 8.90 10.88
C TYR A 305 -23.00 7.51 10.95
N HIS A 306 -21.94 7.28 10.18
CA HIS A 306 -21.20 6.02 10.19
C HIS A 306 -20.02 6.15 11.16
N LEU A 307 -19.88 5.17 12.05
CA LEU A 307 -18.86 5.12 13.08
C LEU A 307 -18.02 3.88 12.91
N GLN A 308 -16.72 4.00 13.13
CA GLN A 308 -15.82 2.86 13.15
C GLN A 308 -16.08 1.98 14.37
N ASN A 309 -16.14 0.67 14.18
CA ASN A 309 -16.13 -0.27 15.30
C ASN A 309 -14.70 -0.43 15.83
N ILE A 310 -14.56 -0.31 17.14
CA ILE A 310 -13.28 -0.34 17.86
C ILE A 310 -13.20 -1.63 18.67
N ALA A 311 -12.10 -2.37 18.54
CA ALA A 311 -11.81 -3.51 19.39
C ALA A 311 -11.51 -3.06 20.83
N LEU A 312 -12.10 -3.72 21.82
CA LEU A 312 -11.95 -3.39 23.22
C LEU A 312 -10.91 -4.26 23.91
N MET A 313 -10.39 -3.78 25.05
CA MET A 313 -9.38 -4.47 25.85
C MET A 313 -9.69 -5.95 26.14
N PRO A 314 -10.93 -6.37 26.48
CA PRO A 314 -11.24 -7.79 26.67
C PRO A 314 -10.95 -8.67 25.44
N TRP A 315 -11.09 -8.11 24.22
CA TRP A 315 -10.73 -8.82 22.99
C TRP A 315 -9.22 -9.03 22.88
N TYR A 316 -8.40 -8.03 23.14
CA TYR A 316 -6.95 -8.13 23.12
C TYR A 316 -6.39 -9.07 24.18
N LEU A 317 -6.98 -9.05 25.37
CA LEU A 317 -6.55 -9.88 26.49
C LEU A 317 -7.10 -11.30 26.42
N ALA A 318 -7.89 -11.63 25.40
CA ALA A 318 -8.59 -12.92 25.26
C ALA A 318 -9.42 -13.29 26.50
N ASN A 319 -10.02 -12.29 27.16
CA ASN A 319 -10.85 -12.50 28.36
C ASN A 319 -12.22 -13.05 27.96
N ALA A 320 -12.67 -14.12 28.64
CA ALA A 320 -14.05 -14.57 28.50
C ALA A 320 -15.01 -13.53 29.04
N GLY A 321 -16.02 -13.18 28.27
CA GLY A 321 -17.15 -12.37 28.76
C GLY A 321 -17.20 -10.91 28.35
N GLY A 322 -16.56 -10.50 27.22
CA GLY A 322 -16.69 -9.19 26.57
C GLY A 322 -17.31 -8.03 27.36
N PRO A 323 -17.63 -6.91 26.78
CA PRO A 323 -17.77 -6.63 25.34
C PRO A 323 -16.43 -6.59 24.61
N TYR A 324 -16.44 -7.09 23.37
CA TYR A 324 -15.22 -7.20 22.56
C TYR A 324 -15.06 -6.03 21.58
N SER A 325 -16.14 -5.27 21.34
CA SER A 325 -16.13 -4.13 20.42
C SER A 325 -17.14 -3.06 20.82
N PHE A 326 -16.94 -1.85 20.30
CA PHE A 326 -17.80 -0.68 20.44
C PHE A 326 -17.80 0.10 19.10
N PRO A 327 -18.91 0.69 18.64
CA PRO A 327 -20.27 0.73 19.21
C PRO A 327 -21.08 -0.57 19.06
N ASP A 328 -20.82 -1.40 18.05
CA ASP A 328 -21.47 -2.71 17.92
C ASP A 328 -20.68 -3.77 18.70
N SER A 329 -21.24 -4.23 19.80
CA SER A 329 -20.62 -5.26 20.65
C SER A 329 -20.44 -6.62 19.95
N ARG A 330 -21.01 -6.82 18.76
CA ARG A 330 -20.93 -8.05 17.96
C ARG A 330 -19.96 -7.93 16.78
N ALA A 331 -19.38 -6.76 16.54
CA ALA A 331 -18.47 -6.53 15.42
C ALA A 331 -17.21 -7.39 15.51
N PHE A 332 -16.71 -7.65 16.73
CA PHE A 332 -15.59 -8.54 16.99
C PHE A 332 -16.08 -9.79 17.73
N THR A 333 -15.66 -10.94 17.28
CA THR A 333 -16.04 -12.23 17.87
C THR A 333 -15.15 -12.61 19.04
N ASP A 334 -15.63 -13.54 19.88
CA ASP A 334 -14.88 -14.09 21.01
C ASP A 334 -13.50 -14.63 20.55
N PRO A 335 -12.43 -14.06 21.05
CA PRO A 335 -11.08 -14.43 20.65
C PRO A 335 -10.67 -15.85 21.07
N ALA A 336 -11.37 -16.45 22.03
CA ALA A 336 -11.15 -17.84 22.46
C ALA A 336 -11.76 -18.86 21.48
N LYS A 337 -12.60 -18.44 20.54
CA LYS A 337 -13.18 -19.33 19.53
C LYS A 337 -12.24 -19.45 18.33
N PRO A 338 -11.97 -20.70 17.85
CA PRO A 338 -11.23 -20.88 16.62
C PRO A 338 -11.99 -20.25 15.45
N CYS A 339 -11.25 -19.74 14.47
CA CYS A 339 -11.81 -19.16 13.26
C CYS A 339 -12.82 -20.10 12.59
N PRO A 340 -14.00 -19.62 12.20
CA PRO A 340 -14.95 -20.44 11.47
C PRO A 340 -14.36 -20.84 10.10
N GLY A 341 -14.21 -22.15 9.84
CA GLY A 341 -14.03 -22.64 8.49
C GLY A 341 -12.78 -23.41 8.11
N ARG A 342 -11.90 -23.80 9.06
CA ARG A 342 -10.97 -24.91 8.80
C ARG A 342 -11.26 -26.06 9.77
N GLY A 343 -12.12 -26.96 9.33
CA GLY A 343 -12.20 -28.28 9.94
C GLY A 343 -10.79 -28.87 10.02
N ALA A 344 -10.44 -29.38 11.19
CA ALA A 344 -9.19 -30.09 11.42
C ALA A 344 -8.96 -31.07 10.26
N ARG A 345 -8.07 -30.78 9.36
CA ARG A 345 -7.52 -31.79 8.48
C ARG A 345 -6.65 -32.66 9.37
N GLY A 346 -7.21 -33.80 9.74
CA GLY A 346 -6.46 -34.89 10.31
C GLY A 346 -5.23 -35.16 9.45
N GLY A 347 -4.13 -35.52 10.12
CA GLY A 347 -2.87 -35.89 9.48
C GLY A 347 -3.09 -36.91 8.36
N GLY A 348 -3.23 -36.41 7.16
CA GLY A 348 -3.19 -37.14 5.91
C GLY A 348 -1.76 -36.98 5.39
N SER A 349 -1.08 -38.11 5.23
CA SER A 349 0.16 -38.24 4.48
C SER A 349 0.03 -37.43 3.16
N ALA A 350 1.11 -36.70 2.82
CA ALA A 350 1.22 -35.96 1.57
C ALA A 350 0.73 -36.81 0.40
N PRO A 351 -0.13 -36.28 -0.47
CA PRO A 351 -0.51 -37.00 -1.67
C PRO A 351 0.74 -37.26 -2.50
N PRO A 352 0.84 -38.41 -3.18
CA PRO A 352 1.98 -38.71 -4.02
C PRO A 352 2.13 -37.61 -5.06
N GLN A 353 3.36 -37.13 -5.26
CA GLN A 353 3.70 -36.20 -6.31
C GLN A 353 3.15 -36.76 -7.64
N PRO A 354 2.42 -35.96 -8.41
CA PRO A 354 2.07 -36.38 -9.76
C PRO A 354 3.40 -36.56 -10.51
N THR A 355 3.64 -37.75 -11.01
CA THR A 355 4.68 -38.03 -11.98
C THR A 355 4.43 -37.11 -13.17
N VAL A 356 5.31 -36.13 -13.34
CA VAL A 356 5.29 -35.20 -14.45
C VAL A 356 5.50 -36.02 -15.71
N ALA A 357 4.41 -36.40 -16.36
CA ALA A 357 4.49 -36.80 -17.78
C ALA A 357 5.03 -35.56 -18.52
N ALA A 358 6.15 -35.74 -19.19
CA ALA A 358 6.76 -34.72 -20.02
C ALA A 358 5.75 -34.32 -21.09
N ILE A 359 4.97 -33.25 -20.83
CA ILE A 359 4.20 -32.56 -21.84
C ILE A 359 5.25 -31.77 -22.63
N ALA A 360 5.51 -32.26 -23.83
CA ALA A 360 6.35 -31.56 -24.77
C ALA A 360 5.86 -30.12 -24.89
N SER A 361 6.73 -29.16 -24.50
CA SER A 361 6.50 -27.74 -24.70
C SER A 361 6.52 -27.46 -26.19
N SER A 362 5.37 -27.51 -26.85
CA SER A 362 5.20 -26.89 -28.14
C SER A 362 5.19 -25.39 -27.91
N GLY A 363 6.38 -24.76 -27.91
CA GLY A 363 6.49 -23.32 -27.93
C GLY A 363 5.76 -22.79 -29.15
N ALA A 364 4.55 -22.26 -28.94
CA ALA A 364 3.84 -21.52 -29.98
C ALA A 364 4.60 -20.19 -30.19
N PRO A 365 5.02 -19.86 -31.41
CA PRO A 365 5.81 -18.66 -31.67
C PRO A 365 5.09 -17.33 -31.36
N ASN A 366 3.80 -17.35 -31.07
CA ASN A 366 2.96 -16.15 -30.82
C ASN A 366 1.99 -16.31 -29.64
N GLY A 367 2.30 -17.10 -28.61
CA GLY A 367 1.44 -17.29 -27.45
C GLY A 367 1.72 -16.27 -26.33
N HIS A 368 0.67 -15.96 -25.53
CA HIS A 368 0.83 -15.18 -24.31
C HIS A 368 1.75 -15.89 -23.33
N ARG A 369 2.40 -15.13 -22.45
CA ARG A 369 3.41 -15.61 -21.49
C ARG A 369 2.88 -15.56 -20.07
N LEU A 370 3.20 -16.57 -19.29
CA LEU A 370 3.11 -16.57 -17.84
C LEU A 370 4.49 -16.21 -17.29
N ILE A 371 4.58 -15.04 -16.64
CA ILE A 371 5.80 -14.45 -16.11
C ILE A 371 5.72 -14.52 -14.59
N GLY A 372 6.80 -14.91 -13.91
CA GLY A 372 6.76 -14.98 -12.45
C GLY A 372 8.10 -14.68 -11.80
N TYR A 373 8.03 -14.07 -10.63
CA TYR A 373 9.18 -13.85 -9.79
C TYR A 373 9.48 -15.06 -8.92
N TRP A 374 10.69 -15.58 -9.03
CA TRP A 374 11.24 -16.53 -8.07
C TRP A 374 12.02 -15.73 -7.03
N SER A 375 11.47 -15.62 -5.81
CA SER A 375 11.98 -14.67 -4.82
C SER A 375 13.25 -15.13 -4.12
N GLY A 376 13.49 -16.43 -4.05
CA GLY A 376 14.64 -16.96 -3.32
C GLY A 376 14.68 -16.59 -1.84
N TYR A 377 13.61 -15.99 -1.31
CA TYR A 377 13.51 -15.61 0.09
C TYR A 377 12.82 -16.68 0.92
N GLY A 378 13.27 -16.84 2.17
CA GLY A 378 12.66 -17.74 3.12
C GLY A 378 13.63 -18.23 4.18
N ALA A 379 13.10 -18.91 5.21
CA ALA A 379 13.93 -19.60 6.18
C ALA A 379 14.77 -20.70 5.49
N ALA A 380 15.92 -21.01 6.05
CA ALA A 380 16.75 -22.10 5.54
C ALA A 380 15.92 -23.38 5.38
N GLY A 381 15.93 -23.96 4.17
CA GLY A 381 15.14 -25.15 3.82
C GLY A 381 13.73 -24.89 3.27
N SER A 382 13.25 -23.63 3.23
CA SER A 382 12.00 -23.27 2.56
C SER A 382 12.21 -22.83 1.10
N ILE A 383 13.43 -22.50 0.73
CA ILE A 383 13.81 -22.10 -0.63
C ILE A 383 13.90 -23.35 -1.50
N PHE A 384 13.20 -23.36 -2.61
CA PHE A 384 13.21 -24.48 -3.55
C PHE A 384 14.09 -24.18 -4.78
N SER A 385 14.56 -25.24 -5.45
CA SER A 385 15.43 -25.07 -6.61
C SER A 385 14.64 -24.58 -7.83
N LEU A 386 15.30 -23.86 -8.74
CA LEU A 386 14.69 -23.42 -9.99
C LEU A 386 14.15 -24.59 -10.84
N ARG A 387 14.67 -25.81 -10.71
CA ARG A 387 14.14 -26.99 -11.39
C ARG A 387 12.75 -27.42 -10.91
N GLU A 388 12.33 -26.97 -9.74
CA GLU A 388 11.01 -27.28 -9.17
C GLU A 388 9.95 -26.27 -9.55
N VAL A 389 10.31 -25.24 -10.34
CA VAL A 389 9.37 -24.27 -10.91
C VAL A 389 8.40 -25.00 -11.84
N SER A 390 7.09 -24.71 -11.70
CA SER A 390 6.08 -25.31 -12.56
C SER A 390 6.38 -25.07 -14.06
N PRO A 391 6.22 -26.07 -14.90
CA PRO A 391 6.47 -25.94 -16.35
C PRO A 391 5.52 -24.93 -17.05
N GLN A 392 4.49 -24.47 -16.37
CA GLN A 392 3.58 -23.43 -16.89
C GLN A 392 4.24 -22.05 -17.00
N TRP A 393 5.24 -21.74 -16.14
CA TRP A 393 5.94 -20.48 -16.20
C TRP A 393 6.85 -20.41 -17.45
N ASP A 394 6.70 -19.35 -18.23
CA ASP A 394 7.49 -19.10 -19.44
C ASP A 394 8.74 -18.27 -19.15
N TYR A 395 8.57 -17.20 -18.37
CA TYR A 395 9.67 -16.32 -17.95
C TYR A 395 9.79 -16.35 -16.43
N ILE A 396 10.99 -16.53 -15.95
CA ILE A 396 11.36 -16.57 -14.54
C ILE A 396 12.27 -15.38 -14.25
N LEU A 397 11.78 -14.47 -13.42
CA LEU A 397 12.52 -13.31 -12.96
C LEU A 397 13.09 -13.65 -11.57
N VAL A 398 14.43 -13.72 -11.48
CA VAL A 398 15.12 -14.03 -10.22
C VAL A 398 15.23 -12.76 -9.39
N ALA A 399 14.63 -12.73 -8.22
CA ALA A 399 14.61 -11.58 -7.32
C ALA A 399 15.59 -11.78 -6.16
N PHE A 400 16.54 -10.88 -5.88
CA PHE A 400 16.95 -9.69 -6.62
C PHE A 400 18.47 -9.54 -6.62
N ALA A 401 19.02 -8.85 -7.63
CA ALA A 401 20.30 -8.18 -7.47
C ALA A 401 20.06 -6.82 -6.79
N THR A 402 20.81 -6.56 -5.75
CA THR A 402 20.62 -5.40 -4.87
C THR A 402 21.86 -4.52 -4.81
N PRO A 403 21.77 -3.25 -4.34
CA PRO A 403 22.96 -2.42 -4.16
C PRO A 403 23.99 -3.06 -3.20
N ASP A 404 25.25 -3.12 -3.60
CA ASP A 404 26.33 -3.54 -2.71
C ASP A 404 26.81 -2.35 -1.87
N ARG A 405 26.38 -2.30 -0.62
CA ARG A 405 26.74 -1.22 0.32
C ARG A 405 28.19 -1.30 0.82
N ASN A 406 28.92 -2.38 0.51
CA ASN A 406 30.31 -2.59 0.88
C ASN A 406 31.29 -2.33 -0.26
N ALA A 407 30.80 -2.05 -1.47
CA ALA A 407 31.58 -1.73 -2.66
C ALA A 407 31.49 -0.24 -3.03
N ALA A 408 32.12 0.15 -4.14
CA ALA A 408 31.98 1.49 -4.68
C ALA A 408 30.52 1.79 -5.03
N GLU A 409 30.08 3.02 -4.80
CA GLU A 409 28.71 3.45 -5.07
C GLU A 409 28.28 3.17 -6.52
N GLY A 410 27.05 2.72 -6.68
CA GLY A 410 26.53 2.27 -7.97
C GLY A 410 26.70 0.77 -8.23
N THR A 411 27.50 0.05 -7.44
CA THR A 411 27.71 -1.39 -7.62
C THR A 411 26.49 -2.18 -7.20
N MET A 412 26.07 -3.13 -8.06
CA MET A 412 25.05 -4.14 -7.76
C MET A 412 25.72 -5.47 -7.38
N GLN A 413 25.05 -6.25 -6.53
CA GLN A 413 25.45 -7.60 -6.14
C GLN A 413 24.30 -8.59 -6.26
N PHE A 414 24.65 -9.83 -6.56
CA PHE A 414 23.73 -10.96 -6.46
C PHE A 414 24.47 -12.16 -5.88
N HIS A 415 23.84 -12.80 -4.91
CA HIS A 415 24.33 -14.05 -4.31
C HIS A 415 23.28 -15.12 -4.45
N THR A 416 23.71 -16.32 -4.81
CA THR A 416 22.83 -17.49 -4.76
C THR A 416 22.20 -17.58 -3.36
N PRO A 417 20.86 -17.72 -3.27
CA PRO A 417 20.17 -17.76 -1.98
C PRO A 417 20.73 -18.82 -1.03
N ALA A 418 20.72 -18.51 0.27
CA ALA A 418 21.25 -19.39 1.30
C ALA A 418 20.56 -20.78 1.28
N GLY A 419 21.37 -21.84 1.30
CA GLY A 419 20.88 -23.22 1.21
C GLY A 419 20.87 -23.80 -0.20
N LEU A 420 21.18 -23.00 -1.23
CA LEU A 420 21.40 -23.48 -2.60
C LEU A 420 22.89 -23.43 -2.94
N GLU A 421 23.38 -24.46 -3.61
CA GLU A 421 24.76 -24.51 -4.09
C GLU A 421 24.84 -23.72 -5.42
N THR A 422 25.82 -22.82 -5.54
CA THR A 422 25.94 -21.89 -6.69
C THR A 422 26.09 -22.59 -8.05
N GLY A 423 26.90 -23.67 -8.12
CA GLY A 423 27.06 -24.41 -9.37
C GLY A 423 25.78 -25.11 -9.80
N ARG A 424 25.03 -25.63 -8.83
CA ARG A 424 23.70 -26.20 -9.08
C ARG A 424 22.72 -25.12 -9.55
N PHE A 425 22.69 -23.96 -8.90
CA PHE A 425 21.81 -22.86 -9.29
C PHE A 425 22.06 -22.41 -10.74
N LYS A 426 23.35 -22.24 -11.12
CA LYS A 426 23.74 -21.94 -12.51
C LYS A 426 23.32 -23.05 -13.49
N SER A 427 23.49 -24.31 -13.10
CA SER A 427 23.04 -25.45 -13.94
C SER A 427 21.53 -25.52 -14.08
N ASP A 428 20.77 -25.07 -13.06
CA ASP A 428 19.32 -25.01 -13.10
C ASP A 428 18.81 -23.90 -14.05
N ILE A 429 19.49 -22.76 -14.07
CA ILE A 429 19.25 -21.69 -15.07
C ILE A 429 19.46 -22.24 -16.47
N ALA A 430 20.61 -22.86 -16.73
CA ALA A 430 20.93 -23.45 -18.04
C ALA A 430 19.90 -24.52 -18.45
N TRP A 431 19.44 -25.32 -17.50
CA TRP A 431 18.42 -26.33 -17.75
C TRP A 431 17.08 -25.69 -18.13
N LEU A 432 16.58 -24.68 -17.40
CA LEU A 432 15.35 -23.96 -17.73
C LEU A 432 15.42 -23.37 -19.14
N LYS A 433 16.56 -22.75 -19.49
CA LYS A 433 16.80 -22.22 -20.84
C LYS A 433 16.74 -23.30 -21.90
N SER A 434 17.28 -24.49 -21.64
CA SER A 434 17.19 -25.65 -22.55
C SER A 434 15.77 -26.17 -22.72
N GLN A 435 14.84 -25.87 -21.77
CA GLN A 435 13.41 -26.14 -21.87
C GLN A 435 12.64 -25.01 -22.58
N GLY A 436 13.33 -24.04 -23.19
CA GLY A 436 12.71 -22.91 -23.89
C GLY A 436 12.21 -21.78 -22.96
N LYS A 437 12.53 -21.85 -21.67
CA LYS A 437 12.18 -20.77 -20.72
C LYS A 437 13.17 -19.63 -20.81
N LYS A 438 12.78 -18.43 -20.38
CA LYS A 438 13.65 -17.29 -20.17
C LYS A 438 13.92 -17.11 -18.68
N VAL A 439 15.15 -16.83 -18.32
CA VAL A 439 15.56 -16.61 -16.93
C VAL A 439 16.33 -15.29 -16.87
N MET A 440 15.76 -14.29 -16.20
CA MET A 440 16.31 -12.95 -16.10
C MET A 440 16.63 -12.63 -14.63
N ILE A 441 17.51 -11.66 -14.40
CA ILE A 441 17.78 -11.13 -13.05
C ILE A 441 17.05 -9.81 -12.87
N SER A 442 16.23 -9.69 -11.80
CA SER A 442 15.59 -8.44 -11.44
C SER A 442 16.50 -7.62 -10.55
N LEU A 443 16.57 -6.31 -10.81
CA LEU A 443 17.44 -5.35 -10.14
C LEU A 443 16.61 -4.44 -9.26
N GLY A 444 16.87 -4.42 -7.94
CA GLY A 444 16.17 -3.56 -6.99
C GLY A 444 15.24 -4.34 -6.07
N GLY A 445 13.93 -4.16 -6.23
CA GLY A 445 12.89 -4.72 -5.36
C GLY A 445 12.48 -3.83 -4.21
N GLY A 446 11.34 -4.13 -3.60
CA GLY A 446 10.75 -3.37 -2.51
C GLY A 446 11.71 -3.10 -1.35
N GLY A 447 11.78 -1.84 -0.93
CA GLY A 447 12.66 -1.38 0.15
C GLY A 447 14.15 -1.30 -0.19
N GLN A 448 14.55 -1.59 -1.43
CA GLN A 448 15.94 -1.44 -1.90
C GLN A 448 16.11 -0.09 -2.61
N HIS A 449 16.36 0.95 -1.81
CA HIS A 449 16.59 2.29 -2.37
C HIS A 449 17.91 2.36 -3.12
N PHE A 450 17.84 2.64 -4.41
CA PHE A 450 18.97 2.78 -5.30
C PHE A 450 18.74 3.93 -6.31
N THR A 451 19.75 4.77 -6.50
CA THR A 451 19.66 5.87 -7.47
C THR A 451 20.99 6.09 -8.18
N LEU A 452 20.92 6.34 -9.47
CA LEU A 452 22.04 6.73 -10.33
C LEU A 452 22.08 8.26 -10.55
N ALA A 453 21.78 9.06 -9.53
CA ALA A 453 21.79 10.53 -9.66
C ALA A 453 23.19 11.08 -10.05
N ASP A 454 24.27 10.43 -9.60
CA ASP A 454 25.65 10.77 -10.01
C ASP A 454 26.07 9.95 -11.23
N PRO A 455 26.40 10.57 -12.37
CA PRO A 455 26.85 9.85 -13.57
C PRO A 455 28.16 9.06 -13.37
N GLN A 456 28.97 9.39 -12.37
CA GLN A 456 30.20 8.64 -12.05
C GLN A 456 29.91 7.22 -11.52
N ARG A 457 28.68 6.94 -11.11
CA ARG A 457 28.23 5.62 -10.65
C ARG A 457 27.85 4.68 -11.80
N ILE A 458 27.61 5.20 -13.01
CA ILE A 458 27.22 4.40 -14.18
C ILE A 458 28.22 3.27 -14.49
N PRO A 459 29.53 3.50 -14.55
CA PRO A 459 30.47 2.42 -14.83
C PRO A 459 30.45 1.28 -13.82
N ASN A 460 30.28 1.58 -12.54
CA ASN A 460 30.17 0.57 -11.49
C ASN A 460 28.88 -0.24 -11.63
N PHE A 461 27.76 0.44 -11.92
CA PHE A 461 26.48 -0.22 -12.19
C PHE A 461 26.59 -1.16 -13.38
N VAL A 462 27.00 -0.64 -14.53
CA VAL A 462 27.11 -1.41 -15.78
C VAL A 462 28.02 -2.62 -15.59
N SER A 463 29.24 -2.43 -15.11
CA SER A 463 30.22 -3.53 -14.99
C SER A 463 29.82 -4.58 -13.96
N SER A 464 29.11 -4.19 -12.88
CA SER A 464 28.63 -5.15 -11.90
C SER A 464 27.44 -5.97 -12.43
N VAL A 465 26.53 -5.35 -13.17
CA VAL A 465 25.39 -6.04 -13.79
C VAL A 465 25.87 -6.96 -14.93
N GLU A 466 26.79 -6.50 -15.77
CA GLU A 466 27.44 -7.35 -16.82
C GLU A 466 28.04 -8.62 -16.21
N ARG A 467 28.76 -8.49 -15.09
CA ARG A 467 29.34 -9.63 -14.39
C ARG A 467 28.24 -10.57 -13.83
N ILE A 468 27.20 -10.05 -13.19
CA ILE A 468 26.10 -10.85 -12.67
C ILE A 468 25.43 -11.64 -13.80
N VAL A 469 25.08 -10.98 -14.90
CA VAL A 469 24.43 -11.62 -16.05
C VAL A 469 25.33 -12.70 -16.65
N SER A 470 26.62 -12.41 -16.87
CA SER A 470 27.57 -13.36 -17.46
C SER A 470 27.86 -14.54 -16.55
N ASP A 471 28.09 -14.30 -15.26
CA ASP A 471 28.45 -15.32 -14.28
C ASP A 471 27.35 -16.35 -14.05
N TYR A 472 26.09 -15.94 -14.10
CA TYR A 472 24.94 -16.82 -13.86
C TYR A 472 24.28 -17.29 -15.16
N GLY A 473 24.58 -16.64 -16.30
CA GLY A 473 24.02 -16.97 -17.60
C GLY A 473 22.57 -16.54 -17.78
N PHE A 474 22.18 -15.42 -17.21
CA PHE A 474 20.83 -14.84 -17.37
C PHE A 474 20.59 -14.40 -18.82
N ASP A 475 19.33 -14.42 -19.26
CA ASP A 475 18.91 -13.98 -20.59
C ASP A 475 18.78 -12.45 -20.70
N GLY A 476 18.74 -11.74 -19.57
CA GLY A 476 18.54 -10.30 -19.51
C GLY A 476 18.39 -9.77 -18.10
N ILE A 477 17.98 -8.53 -18.03
CA ILE A 477 17.68 -7.79 -16.80
C ILE A 477 16.23 -7.35 -16.76
N ASP A 478 15.71 -7.28 -15.56
CA ASP A 478 14.44 -6.66 -15.21
C ASP A 478 14.71 -5.49 -14.26
N ILE A 479 14.07 -4.35 -14.46
CA ILE A 479 14.29 -3.14 -13.66
C ILE A 479 13.09 -2.96 -12.71
N ASP A 480 13.35 -3.20 -11.42
CA ASP A 480 12.39 -3.09 -10.32
C ASP A 480 12.82 -2.00 -9.32
N PHE A 481 12.96 -0.76 -9.82
CA PHE A 481 13.32 0.38 -9.00
C PHE A 481 12.06 1.08 -8.50
N GLU A 482 11.60 0.61 -7.34
CA GLU A 482 10.41 1.11 -6.68
C GLU A 482 10.65 2.47 -5.99
N SER A 483 9.58 3.12 -5.58
CA SER A 483 9.63 4.40 -4.84
C SER A 483 10.42 4.24 -3.52
N PRO A 484 11.29 5.19 -3.14
CA PRO A 484 11.62 6.45 -3.80
C PRO A 484 12.86 6.37 -4.72
N SER A 485 13.26 5.20 -5.24
CA SER A 485 14.47 5.04 -6.07
C SER A 485 14.42 5.89 -7.34
N LEU A 486 13.24 6.05 -7.93
CA LEU A 486 12.99 6.90 -9.09
C LEU A 486 11.96 7.97 -8.75
N SER A 487 12.36 9.22 -8.91
CA SER A 487 11.52 10.40 -8.69
C SER A 487 11.89 11.47 -9.71
N ILE A 488 10.88 12.11 -10.29
CA ILE A 488 11.05 13.20 -11.25
C ILE A 488 11.30 14.49 -10.48
N ASP A 489 12.38 15.19 -10.81
CA ASP A 489 12.73 16.46 -10.18
C ASP A 489 11.72 17.57 -10.53
N PRO A 490 11.48 18.53 -9.63
CA PRO A 490 10.66 19.70 -9.94
C PRO A 490 11.15 20.45 -11.18
N GLY A 491 10.25 20.72 -12.12
CA GLY A 491 10.55 21.38 -13.39
C GLY A 491 10.93 20.47 -14.55
N ASP A 492 11.01 19.16 -14.33
CA ASP A 492 11.14 18.15 -15.40
C ASP A 492 9.76 17.73 -15.90
N ASP A 493 9.18 18.53 -16.80
CA ASP A 493 7.76 18.43 -17.19
C ASP A 493 7.53 17.63 -18.50
N ASP A 494 8.57 17.22 -19.22
CA ASP A 494 8.44 16.51 -20.49
C ASP A 494 9.15 15.15 -20.50
N PHE A 495 8.42 14.08 -20.27
CA PHE A 495 8.94 12.70 -20.27
C PHE A 495 9.74 12.31 -21.51
N ARG A 496 9.54 13.00 -22.65
CA ARG A 496 10.27 12.74 -23.92
C ARG A 496 11.70 13.31 -23.91
N ARG A 497 11.97 14.22 -23.01
CA ARG A 497 13.26 14.91 -22.84
C ARG A 497 13.57 15.07 -21.35
N PRO A 498 13.73 13.96 -20.63
CA PRO A 498 13.96 14.02 -19.18
C PRO A 498 15.25 14.77 -18.86
N ALA A 499 15.19 15.54 -17.77
CA ALA A 499 16.32 16.28 -17.23
C ALA A 499 16.77 15.74 -15.86
N THR A 500 15.94 14.95 -15.20
CA THR A 500 16.21 14.33 -13.89
C THR A 500 17.43 13.40 -13.99
N PRO A 501 18.54 13.66 -13.27
CA PRO A 501 19.79 12.93 -13.44
C PRO A 501 19.67 11.42 -13.22
N SER A 502 18.92 10.98 -12.18
CA SER A 502 18.74 9.55 -11.88
C SER A 502 18.06 8.80 -13.04
N ILE A 503 17.13 9.44 -13.72
CA ILE A 503 16.39 8.89 -14.87
C ILE A 503 17.31 8.86 -16.12
N VAL A 504 17.96 9.97 -16.43
CA VAL A 504 18.85 10.08 -17.60
C VAL A 504 20.02 9.09 -17.51
N ASN A 505 20.60 8.98 -16.33
CA ASN A 505 21.73 8.07 -16.09
C ASN A 505 21.29 6.60 -16.15
N LEU A 506 20.12 6.25 -15.64
CA LEU A 506 19.57 4.89 -15.77
C LEU A 506 19.30 4.52 -17.23
N ILE A 507 18.69 5.42 -18.00
CA ILE A 507 18.50 5.22 -19.45
C ILE A 507 19.85 4.93 -20.15
N SER A 508 20.88 5.72 -19.82
CA SER A 508 22.22 5.53 -20.38
C SER A 508 22.82 4.16 -19.99
N ALA A 509 22.69 3.78 -18.70
CA ALA A 509 23.23 2.51 -18.20
C ALA A 509 22.55 1.29 -18.85
N VAL A 510 21.22 1.32 -18.98
CA VAL A 510 20.44 0.24 -19.61
C VAL A 510 20.81 0.08 -21.07
N ARG A 511 20.99 1.18 -21.80
CA ARG A 511 21.45 1.13 -23.20
C ARG A 511 22.85 0.56 -23.32
N GLN A 512 23.80 0.94 -22.46
CA GLN A 512 25.13 0.37 -22.43
C GLN A 512 25.13 -1.15 -22.23
N LEU A 513 24.29 -1.65 -21.29
CA LEU A 513 24.13 -3.10 -21.06
C LEU A 513 23.56 -3.80 -22.29
N HIS A 514 22.52 -3.24 -22.91
CA HIS A 514 21.94 -3.80 -24.12
C HIS A 514 22.96 -3.82 -25.29
N ASP A 515 23.73 -2.75 -25.49
CA ASP A 515 24.73 -2.64 -26.51
C ASP A 515 25.85 -3.66 -26.29
N HIS A 516 26.24 -3.90 -25.02
CA HIS A 516 27.26 -4.88 -24.65
C HIS A 516 26.84 -6.33 -25.00
N PHE A 517 25.61 -6.72 -24.64
CA PHE A 517 25.13 -8.09 -24.83
C PHE A 517 24.49 -8.33 -26.22
N GLY A 518 24.09 -7.26 -26.90
CA GLY A 518 23.48 -7.31 -28.24
C GLY A 518 21.99 -7.61 -28.24
N SER A 519 21.40 -7.73 -29.43
CA SER A 519 19.95 -7.78 -29.67
C SER A 519 19.21 -9.00 -29.04
N GLY A 520 19.93 -10.00 -28.57
CA GLY A 520 19.37 -11.16 -27.88
C GLY A 520 19.17 -10.92 -26.37
N PHE A 521 19.68 -9.81 -25.85
CA PHE A 521 19.58 -9.45 -24.44
C PHE A 521 18.23 -8.86 -24.13
N MET A 522 17.54 -9.43 -23.13
CA MET A 522 16.21 -8.97 -22.74
C MET A 522 16.29 -7.85 -21.73
N VAL A 523 15.43 -6.85 -21.89
CA VAL A 523 15.23 -5.75 -20.95
C VAL A 523 13.75 -5.64 -20.64
N SER A 524 13.37 -5.82 -19.38
CA SER A 524 12.01 -5.55 -18.90
C SER A 524 11.99 -4.48 -17.81
N LEU A 525 10.81 -3.92 -17.63
CA LEU A 525 10.52 -2.93 -16.59
C LEU A 525 9.29 -3.40 -15.81
N VAL A 526 9.34 -3.29 -14.48
CA VAL A 526 8.23 -3.63 -13.59
C VAL A 526 7.86 -2.46 -12.68
N PRO A 527 7.37 -1.36 -13.27
CA PRO A 527 7.01 -0.17 -12.50
C PRO A 527 5.80 -0.41 -11.61
N GLU A 528 5.78 0.28 -10.48
CA GLU A 528 4.59 0.37 -9.63
C GLU A 528 3.44 1.07 -10.37
N GLY A 529 2.20 0.83 -9.96
CA GLY A 529 1.01 1.53 -10.48
C GLY A 529 1.13 3.06 -10.36
N THR A 530 1.86 3.54 -9.38
CA THR A 530 2.16 4.97 -9.18
C THR A 530 3.17 5.53 -10.19
N GLN A 531 4.04 4.69 -10.71
CA GLN A 531 5.14 5.10 -11.59
C GLN A 531 4.78 5.12 -13.09
N ILE A 532 3.63 4.54 -13.49
CA ILE A 532 3.09 4.65 -14.86
C ILE A 532 1.64 5.09 -14.85
N PRO A 533 0.64 4.29 -14.40
CA PRO A 533 -0.77 4.68 -14.52
C PRO A 533 -1.10 6.02 -13.85
N SER A 534 -0.53 6.33 -12.68
CA SER A 534 -0.75 7.63 -12.04
C SER A 534 -0.15 8.80 -12.83
N GLY A 535 0.74 8.55 -13.78
CA GLY A 535 1.22 9.52 -14.75
C GLY A 535 0.10 10.09 -15.64
N PHE A 536 -1.06 9.44 -15.70
CA PHE A 536 -2.22 9.95 -16.44
C PHE A 536 -2.85 11.18 -15.75
N PRO A 537 -3.26 11.11 -14.46
CA PRO A 537 -3.78 12.28 -13.77
C PRO A 537 -2.71 13.27 -13.30
N SER A 538 -1.46 12.82 -13.05
CA SER A 538 -0.39 13.65 -12.49
C SER A 538 0.97 13.25 -13.04
N TYR A 539 1.91 14.20 -13.13
CA TYR A 539 3.29 13.93 -13.56
C TYR A 539 4.26 14.75 -12.71
N GLY A 540 5.18 14.07 -12.02
CA GLY A 540 6.16 14.68 -11.11
C GLY A 540 6.37 13.85 -9.86
N GLY A 541 7.55 13.95 -9.23
CA GLY A 541 7.90 13.07 -8.12
C GLY A 541 7.87 11.61 -8.56
N GLN A 542 7.21 10.74 -7.79
CA GLN A 542 7.05 9.32 -8.14
C GLN A 542 6.04 9.09 -9.28
N PHE A 543 5.07 10.00 -9.46
CA PHE A 543 3.96 9.83 -10.39
C PHE A 543 4.43 9.94 -11.84
N GLY A 544 4.36 8.82 -12.56
CA GLY A 544 4.82 8.71 -13.95
C GLY A 544 6.34 8.63 -14.11
N SER A 545 7.11 8.33 -13.04
CA SER A 545 8.57 8.37 -13.05
C SER A 545 9.23 7.36 -14.01
N TYR A 546 8.54 6.27 -14.38
CA TYR A 546 9.02 5.33 -15.40
C TYR A 546 8.68 5.75 -16.84
N LEU A 547 7.78 6.70 -17.06
CA LEU A 547 7.38 7.11 -18.42
C LEU A 547 8.57 7.62 -19.25
N PRO A 548 9.50 8.43 -18.72
CA PRO A 548 10.70 8.83 -19.46
C PRO A 548 11.60 7.66 -19.87
N ILE A 549 11.79 6.70 -18.95
CA ILE A 549 12.62 5.52 -19.17
C ILE A 549 11.98 4.66 -20.25
N LEU A 550 10.71 4.30 -20.06
CA LEU A 550 9.93 3.48 -21.00
C LEU A 550 9.91 4.11 -22.41
N TYR A 551 9.72 5.42 -22.50
CA TYR A 551 9.76 6.14 -23.77
C TYR A 551 11.13 6.08 -24.43
N ALA A 552 12.20 6.27 -23.65
CA ALA A 552 13.56 6.33 -24.16
C ALA A 552 14.13 4.97 -24.61
N ILE A 553 13.70 3.86 -23.99
CA ILE A 553 14.21 2.51 -24.31
C ILE A 553 13.20 1.63 -25.05
N ARG A 554 12.08 2.19 -25.54
CA ARG A 554 11.00 1.42 -26.19
C ARG A 554 11.44 0.57 -27.40
N ASP A 555 12.54 0.94 -28.03
CA ASP A 555 13.16 0.23 -29.16
C ASP A 555 13.89 -1.06 -28.74
N ILE A 556 14.45 -1.07 -27.53
CA ILE A 556 15.17 -2.22 -26.95
C ILE A 556 14.36 -2.95 -25.87
N LEU A 557 13.19 -2.44 -25.51
CA LEU A 557 12.31 -3.04 -24.52
C LEU A 557 11.81 -4.41 -24.95
N SER A 558 11.95 -5.42 -24.10
CA SER A 558 11.34 -6.74 -24.30
C SER A 558 9.88 -6.73 -23.86
N PHE A 559 9.61 -6.26 -22.65
CA PHE A 559 8.25 -6.08 -22.13
C PHE A 559 8.23 -5.14 -20.90
N VAL A 560 7.05 -4.69 -20.54
CA VAL A 560 6.74 -3.98 -19.30
C VAL A 560 5.55 -4.68 -18.63
N ASP A 561 5.62 -4.89 -17.32
CA ASP A 561 4.59 -5.51 -16.49
C ASP A 561 4.33 -4.66 -15.27
N VAL A 562 3.39 -3.73 -15.40
CA VAL A 562 3.01 -2.81 -14.32
C VAL A 562 2.49 -3.60 -13.12
N GLN A 563 2.96 -3.25 -11.93
CA GLN A 563 2.45 -3.78 -10.66
C GLN A 563 1.05 -3.20 -10.40
N ASP A 564 0.00 -3.96 -10.77
CA ASP A 564 -1.39 -3.57 -10.60
C ASP A 564 -1.90 -3.89 -9.18
N TYR A 565 -1.05 -3.70 -8.18
CA TYR A 565 -1.27 -3.96 -6.76
C TYR A 565 -0.48 -2.97 -5.91
N ASN A 566 -0.75 -2.91 -4.60
CA ASN A 566 -0.12 -1.95 -3.67
C ASN A 566 -0.15 -0.52 -4.23
N THR A 567 -1.30 -0.07 -4.67
CA THR A 567 -1.47 1.21 -5.34
C THR A 567 -2.79 1.83 -4.90
N PRO A 568 -2.89 3.17 -4.86
CA PRO A 568 -4.17 3.84 -4.65
C PRO A 568 -5.16 3.54 -5.79
N PRO A 569 -6.45 3.89 -5.62
CA PRO A 569 -7.37 3.96 -6.73
C PRO A 569 -6.81 4.83 -7.86
N LEU A 570 -7.01 4.40 -9.11
CA LEU A 570 -6.49 5.11 -10.28
C LEU A 570 -7.61 5.36 -11.30
N GLU A 571 -7.35 6.26 -12.22
CA GLU A 571 -8.31 6.67 -13.23
C GLU A 571 -8.05 5.98 -14.56
N GLY A 572 -9.13 5.42 -15.14
CA GLY A 572 -9.11 4.87 -16.49
C GLY A 572 -9.26 5.93 -17.58
N LEU A 573 -9.01 5.53 -18.84
CA LEU A 573 -9.14 6.41 -20.02
C LEU A 573 -10.55 6.94 -20.26
N ASP A 574 -11.56 6.28 -19.68
CA ASP A 574 -12.96 6.73 -19.71
C ASP A 574 -13.23 7.87 -18.72
N GLY A 575 -12.30 8.11 -17.79
CA GLY A 575 -12.38 9.14 -16.77
C GLY A 575 -13.16 8.69 -15.54
N GLU A 576 -13.23 7.37 -15.29
CA GLU A 576 -13.78 6.79 -14.06
C GLU A 576 -12.67 6.27 -13.17
N ILE A 577 -12.96 6.16 -11.87
CA ILE A 577 -12.01 5.73 -10.84
C ILE A 577 -12.22 4.23 -10.60
N TYR A 578 -11.12 3.47 -10.63
CA TYR A 578 -11.11 2.04 -10.43
C TYR A 578 -10.31 1.64 -9.19
N GLN A 579 -10.80 0.63 -8.47
CA GLN A 579 -10.16 0.11 -7.27
C GLN A 579 -9.21 -1.06 -7.62
N PRO A 580 -7.99 -1.09 -7.05
CA PRO A 580 -7.08 -2.21 -7.22
C PRO A 580 -7.73 -3.57 -6.92
N GLY A 581 -7.32 -4.61 -7.64
CA GLY A 581 -7.82 -5.98 -7.46
C GLY A 581 -9.14 -6.28 -8.16
N SER A 582 -9.77 -5.32 -8.85
CA SER A 582 -10.95 -5.57 -9.68
C SER A 582 -10.58 -5.85 -11.15
N VAL A 583 -11.44 -6.59 -11.87
CA VAL A 583 -11.25 -6.82 -13.30
C VAL A 583 -11.20 -5.52 -14.09
N ASP A 584 -12.08 -4.59 -13.75
CA ASP A 584 -12.14 -3.26 -14.36
C ASP A 584 -10.84 -2.48 -14.16
N TYR A 585 -10.25 -2.55 -12.96
CA TYR A 585 -8.98 -1.91 -12.67
C TYR A 585 -7.85 -2.42 -13.58
N HIS A 586 -7.68 -3.76 -13.63
CA HIS A 586 -6.65 -4.36 -14.46
C HIS A 586 -6.82 -4.03 -15.95
N ALA A 587 -8.06 -4.05 -16.44
CA ALA A 587 -8.35 -3.66 -17.82
C ALA A 587 -8.06 -2.19 -18.10
N ALA A 588 -8.49 -1.30 -17.20
CA ALA A 588 -8.31 0.14 -17.35
C ALA A 588 -6.84 0.57 -17.28
N MET A 589 -6.06 0.01 -16.33
CA MET A 589 -4.65 0.36 -16.17
C MET A 589 -3.78 -0.19 -17.31
N THR A 590 -4.08 -1.40 -17.77
CA THR A 590 -3.38 -2.00 -18.91
C THR A 590 -3.65 -1.22 -20.20
N GLU A 591 -4.91 -0.77 -20.41
CA GLU A 591 -5.26 -0.05 -21.64
C GLU A 591 -4.59 1.32 -21.74
N LEU A 592 -4.17 1.95 -20.63
CA LEU A 592 -3.33 3.16 -20.67
C LEU A 592 -2.09 2.96 -21.54
N LEU A 593 -1.39 1.83 -21.39
CA LEU A 593 -0.21 1.54 -22.20
C LEU A 593 -0.55 1.04 -23.61
N LEU A 594 -1.69 0.39 -23.79
CA LEU A 594 -2.10 -0.18 -25.08
C LEU A 594 -2.75 0.83 -26.03
N ASP A 595 -3.37 1.91 -25.49
CA ASP A 595 -4.03 2.94 -26.30
C ASP A 595 -3.30 4.31 -26.24
N GLY A 596 -2.42 4.46 -25.25
CA GLY A 596 -1.71 5.72 -24.98
C GLY A 596 -2.57 6.74 -24.23
N PHE A 597 -1.94 7.74 -23.65
CA PHE A 597 -2.60 8.72 -22.81
C PHE A 597 -1.87 10.07 -22.72
N ASN A 598 -2.59 11.10 -22.29
CA ASN A 598 -2.03 12.42 -22.05
C ASN A 598 -1.42 12.48 -20.64
N VAL A 599 -0.10 12.53 -20.56
CA VAL A 599 0.64 12.58 -19.28
C VAL A 599 0.31 13.87 -18.52
N GLY A 600 -0.03 13.72 -17.24
CA GLY A 600 -0.52 14.84 -16.41
C GLY A 600 -1.80 15.49 -16.95
N GLY A 601 -2.59 14.76 -17.74
CA GLY A 601 -3.74 15.31 -18.46
C GLY A 601 -3.39 16.36 -19.53
N ASN A 602 -2.11 16.54 -19.89
CA ASN A 602 -1.66 17.53 -20.85
C ASN A 602 -1.69 16.99 -22.28
N PRO A 603 -2.56 17.49 -23.20
CA PRO A 603 -2.66 16.98 -24.56
C PRO A 603 -1.41 17.22 -25.41
N LYS A 604 -0.49 18.09 -24.97
CA LYS A 604 0.82 18.28 -25.64
C LYS A 604 1.83 17.18 -25.26
N HIS A 605 1.58 16.43 -24.20
CA HIS A 605 2.44 15.39 -23.68
C HIS A 605 1.77 14.00 -23.81
N PHE A 606 1.40 13.64 -25.03
CA PHE A 606 0.82 12.35 -25.33
C PHE A 606 1.88 11.25 -25.27
N PHE A 607 1.68 10.26 -24.40
CA PHE A 607 2.47 9.03 -24.38
C PHE A 607 1.88 8.04 -25.39
N PRO A 608 2.64 7.62 -26.41
CA PRO A 608 2.12 6.79 -27.48
C PRO A 608 1.83 5.35 -27.00
N PRO A 609 0.88 4.64 -27.63
CA PRO A 609 0.65 3.23 -27.35
C PRO A 609 1.91 2.38 -27.55
N LEU A 610 2.07 1.38 -26.70
CA LEU A 610 3.06 0.34 -26.87
C LEU A 610 2.48 -0.80 -27.72
N PRO A 611 3.34 -1.54 -28.48
CA PRO A 611 2.94 -2.81 -29.07
C PRO A 611 2.42 -3.75 -28.00
N ALA A 612 1.28 -4.41 -28.27
CA ALA A 612 0.62 -5.25 -27.27
C ALA A 612 1.48 -6.42 -26.79
N ASP A 613 2.34 -6.96 -27.63
CA ASP A 613 3.30 -8.02 -27.30
C ASP A 613 4.43 -7.58 -26.34
N LYS A 614 4.45 -6.29 -25.97
CA LYS A 614 5.37 -5.73 -24.97
C LYS A 614 4.68 -5.38 -23.66
N VAL A 615 3.37 -5.59 -23.51
CA VAL A 615 2.61 -5.22 -22.31
C VAL A 615 2.05 -6.46 -21.62
N ALA A 616 2.43 -6.66 -20.36
CA ALA A 616 1.86 -7.67 -19.46
C ALA A 616 1.17 -7.01 -18.26
N VAL A 617 0.28 -7.73 -17.60
CA VAL A 617 -0.42 -7.29 -16.39
C VAL A 617 0.24 -7.89 -15.17
N GLY A 618 0.59 -7.09 -14.17
CA GLY A 618 1.19 -7.56 -12.93
C GLY A 618 0.17 -7.84 -11.83
N PHE A 619 0.26 -9.01 -11.21
CA PHE A 619 -0.64 -9.47 -10.15
C PHE A 619 0.11 -9.87 -8.89
N LEU A 620 -0.49 -9.60 -7.72
CA LEU A 620 0.00 -10.09 -6.43
C LEU A 620 -0.80 -11.34 -6.02
N THR A 621 -0.13 -12.47 -5.88
CA THR A 621 -0.77 -13.75 -5.52
C THR A 621 -1.50 -13.76 -4.18
N GLY A 622 -1.23 -12.79 -3.30
CA GLY A 622 -1.90 -12.65 -2.00
C GLY A 622 -3.18 -11.82 -2.04
N ASP A 623 -3.34 -10.95 -3.04
CA ASP A 623 -4.40 -9.93 -3.08
C ASP A 623 -5.44 -10.21 -4.18
N THR A 624 -5.23 -11.23 -5.01
CA THR A 624 -6.17 -11.61 -6.07
C THR A 624 -6.50 -13.10 -6.03
N THR A 625 -7.43 -13.52 -6.88
CA THR A 625 -7.78 -14.92 -7.06
C THR A 625 -7.56 -15.35 -8.52
N PRO A 626 -7.31 -16.66 -8.79
CA PRO A 626 -7.19 -17.14 -10.16
C PRO A 626 -8.42 -16.80 -11.04
N ALA A 627 -9.60 -16.70 -10.44
CA ALA A 627 -10.83 -16.34 -11.14
C ALA A 627 -10.82 -14.87 -11.62
N ILE A 628 -10.40 -13.93 -10.75
CA ILE A 628 -10.26 -12.52 -11.13
C ILE A 628 -9.21 -12.36 -12.23
N VAL A 629 -8.05 -13.00 -12.08
CA VAL A 629 -6.99 -12.95 -13.08
C VAL A 629 -7.48 -13.52 -14.41
N SER A 630 -8.13 -14.69 -14.40
CA SER A 630 -8.68 -15.32 -15.61
C SER A 630 -9.69 -14.42 -16.32
N GLN A 631 -10.59 -13.77 -15.57
CA GLN A 631 -11.57 -12.84 -16.13
C GLN A 631 -10.91 -11.58 -16.70
N ALA A 632 -9.93 -11.00 -16.00
CA ALA A 632 -9.19 -9.83 -16.47
C ALA A 632 -8.44 -10.13 -17.76
N MET A 633 -7.71 -11.25 -17.80
CA MET A 633 -6.96 -11.67 -18.99
C MET A 633 -7.88 -11.99 -20.17
N ASP A 634 -9.01 -12.70 -19.92
CA ASP A 634 -9.99 -12.97 -20.99
C ASP A 634 -10.59 -11.68 -21.53
N TYR A 635 -10.94 -10.74 -20.65
CA TYR A 635 -11.47 -9.45 -21.06
C TYR A 635 -10.47 -8.65 -21.89
N ILE A 636 -9.25 -8.47 -21.40
CA ILE A 636 -8.22 -7.66 -22.08
C ILE A 636 -7.85 -8.30 -23.43
N ILE A 637 -7.67 -9.63 -23.48
CA ILE A 637 -7.24 -10.33 -24.70
C ILE A 637 -8.36 -10.41 -25.74
N THR A 638 -9.61 -10.68 -25.33
CA THR A 638 -10.70 -11.03 -26.27
C THR A 638 -11.75 -9.94 -26.43
N GLY A 639 -11.74 -8.91 -25.60
CA GLY A 639 -12.78 -7.88 -25.56
C GLY A 639 -14.09 -8.32 -24.89
N LYS A 640 -14.18 -9.54 -24.38
CA LYS A 640 -15.40 -10.06 -23.75
C LYS A 640 -15.49 -9.63 -22.30
N ALA A 641 -16.25 -8.58 -22.06
CA ALA A 641 -16.45 -8.07 -20.70
C ALA A 641 -17.17 -9.11 -19.83
N PRO A 642 -16.68 -9.40 -18.60
CA PRO A 642 -17.39 -10.25 -17.67
C PRO A 642 -18.66 -9.56 -17.15
N ALA A 643 -19.58 -10.35 -16.58
CA ALA A 643 -20.81 -9.81 -16.00
C ALA A 643 -20.48 -8.83 -14.86
N GLY A 644 -21.06 -7.63 -14.91
CA GLY A 644 -20.83 -6.58 -13.93
C GLY A 644 -19.64 -5.66 -14.22
N ALA A 645 -18.85 -5.91 -15.26
CA ALA A 645 -17.79 -4.99 -15.69
C ALA A 645 -18.38 -3.64 -16.14
N THR A 646 -17.77 -2.58 -15.66
CA THR A 646 -18.15 -1.18 -15.94
C THR A 646 -17.18 -0.50 -16.91
N TYR A 647 -15.89 -0.83 -16.84
CA TYR A 647 -14.90 -0.36 -17.79
C TYR A 647 -15.17 -0.97 -19.18
N LYS A 648 -15.07 -0.14 -20.20
CA LYS A 648 -15.22 -0.58 -21.60
C LYS A 648 -13.92 -0.33 -22.34
N LEU A 649 -13.29 -1.41 -22.79
CA LEU A 649 -12.10 -1.32 -23.62
C LEU A 649 -12.38 -0.47 -24.87
N ARG A 650 -11.45 0.41 -25.19
CA ARG A 650 -11.48 1.23 -26.42
C ARG A 650 -11.29 0.37 -27.68
N ALA A 651 -10.60 -0.76 -27.53
CA ALA A 651 -10.55 -1.82 -28.54
C ALA A 651 -11.63 -2.87 -28.25
N PRO A 652 -12.80 -2.85 -28.90
CA PRO A 652 -13.89 -3.79 -28.59
C PRO A 652 -13.55 -5.27 -28.85
N ALA A 653 -12.54 -5.54 -29.70
CA ALA A 653 -12.03 -6.90 -29.97
C ALA A 653 -10.94 -7.32 -28.96
N GLY A 654 -10.62 -6.49 -27.98
CA GLY A 654 -9.51 -6.67 -27.06
C GLY A 654 -8.14 -6.52 -27.74
N TYR A 655 -7.14 -7.03 -27.04
CA TYR A 655 -5.72 -6.95 -27.45
C TYR A 655 -5.13 -8.35 -27.57
N PRO A 656 -5.47 -9.11 -28.63
CA PRO A 656 -5.11 -10.53 -28.74
C PRO A 656 -3.61 -10.79 -28.90
N GLY A 657 -2.80 -9.76 -29.07
CA GLY A 657 -1.34 -9.85 -29.16
C GLY A 657 -0.61 -9.52 -27.88
N MET A 658 -1.31 -9.24 -26.73
CA MET A 658 -0.62 -8.80 -25.52
C MET A 658 0.35 -9.85 -24.97
N MET A 659 1.38 -9.39 -24.23
CA MET A 659 2.45 -10.23 -23.70
C MET A 659 1.92 -11.32 -22.77
N GLY A 660 1.08 -10.98 -21.80
CA GLY A 660 0.53 -11.96 -20.86
C GLY A 660 0.34 -11.44 -19.44
N ALA A 661 0.61 -12.29 -18.45
CA ALA A 661 0.44 -11.99 -17.03
C ALA A 661 1.74 -12.24 -16.25
N MET A 662 2.07 -11.32 -15.35
CA MET A 662 3.17 -11.44 -14.39
C MET A 662 2.61 -11.67 -12.98
N PHE A 663 3.36 -12.40 -12.15
CA PHE A 663 3.00 -12.67 -10.75
C PHE A 663 4.16 -12.46 -9.79
N TRP A 664 3.88 -11.74 -8.74
CA TRP A 664 4.64 -11.75 -7.51
C TRP A 664 3.92 -12.70 -6.52
N THR A 665 4.33 -13.99 -6.25
CA THR A 665 5.53 -14.70 -6.70
C THR A 665 5.22 -16.16 -7.09
N ILE A 666 6.14 -16.81 -7.82
CA ILE A 666 6.16 -18.28 -8.06
C ILE A 666 6.16 -19.04 -6.72
N ASP A 667 6.89 -18.52 -5.73
CA ASP A 667 6.98 -19.12 -4.38
C ASP A 667 5.61 -19.13 -3.69
N ALA A 668 4.84 -18.06 -3.84
CA ALA A 668 3.48 -17.99 -3.29
C ALA A 668 2.51 -18.92 -4.03
N ASP A 669 2.62 -19.00 -5.35
CA ASP A 669 1.84 -19.95 -6.17
C ASP A 669 2.14 -21.40 -5.75
N ARG A 670 3.43 -21.76 -5.56
CA ARG A 670 3.82 -23.06 -5.06
C ARG A 670 3.22 -23.37 -3.68
N ARG A 671 3.30 -22.42 -2.74
CA ARG A 671 2.66 -22.57 -1.41
C ARG A 671 1.14 -22.71 -1.50
N GLY A 672 0.52 -22.06 -2.48
CA GLY A 672 -0.89 -22.16 -2.83
C GLY A 672 -1.26 -23.41 -3.64
N ASN A 673 -0.38 -24.40 -3.73
CA ASN A 673 -0.56 -25.64 -4.51
C ASN A 673 -0.73 -25.36 -6.02
N TYR A 674 0.03 -24.39 -6.54
CA TYR A 674 0.07 -24.03 -7.97
C TYR A 674 -1.29 -23.56 -8.53
N ASN A 675 -2.11 -22.92 -7.69
CA ASN A 675 -3.46 -22.51 -8.08
C ASN A 675 -3.46 -21.51 -9.24
N PHE A 676 -2.50 -20.59 -9.29
CA PHE A 676 -2.41 -19.62 -10.37
C PHE A 676 -1.83 -20.26 -11.65
N SER A 677 -0.66 -20.86 -11.56
CA SER A 677 0.01 -21.42 -12.74
C SER A 677 -0.80 -22.55 -13.40
N ASN A 678 -1.50 -23.38 -12.61
CA ASN A 678 -2.33 -24.47 -13.15
C ASN A 678 -3.64 -24.00 -13.79
N ILE A 679 -4.11 -22.80 -13.50
CA ILE A 679 -5.35 -22.23 -14.07
C ILE A 679 -5.01 -21.21 -15.16
N VAL A 680 -4.18 -20.23 -14.84
CA VAL A 680 -3.87 -19.11 -15.74
C VAL A 680 -2.92 -19.52 -16.86
N GLY A 681 -1.94 -20.39 -16.58
CA GLY A 681 -0.98 -20.87 -17.58
C GLY A 681 -1.66 -21.54 -18.78
N PRO A 682 -2.44 -22.62 -18.59
CA PRO A 682 -3.17 -23.25 -19.67
C PRO A 682 -4.13 -22.31 -20.42
N GLN A 683 -4.75 -21.34 -19.70
CA GLN A 683 -5.61 -20.34 -20.34
C GLN A 683 -4.79 -19.46 -21.30
N LEU A 684 -3.69 -18.88 -20.82
CA LEU A 684 -2.83 -18.01 -21.64
C LEU A 684 -2.26 -18.75 -22.86
N HIS A 685 -1.77 -19.97 -22.64
CA HIS A 685 -1.24 -20.81 -23.73
C HIS A 685 -2.33 -21.31 -24.71
N GLY A 686 -3.61 -21.29 -24.31
CA GLY A 686 -4.75 -21.72 -25.12
C GLY A 686 -5.29 -20.66 -26.09
N TYR A 687 -4.95 -19.38 -25.90
CA TYR A 687 -5.38 -18.34 -26.84
C TYR A 687 -4.66 -18.52 -28.18
N ARG A 688 -5.42 -18.47 -29.27
CA ARG A 688 -4.88 -18.55 -30.64
C ARG A 688 -4.79 -17.14 -31.20
N ALA A 689 -3.64 -16.80 -31.79
CA ALA A 689 -3.53 -15.57 -32.55
C ALA A 689 -4.64 -15.51 -33.63
N PRO A 690 -5.22 -14.34 -33.89
CA PRO A 690 -6.16 -14.18 -35.01
C PRO A 690 -5.45 -14.65 -36.27
N ARG A 691 -6.12 -15.52 -37.08
CA ARG A 691 -5.62 -15.85 -38.41
C ARG A 691 -5.61 -14.54 -39.21
N GLU A 692 -4.47 -14.09 -39.66
CA GLU A 692 -4.40 -13.06 -40.68
C GLU A 692 -5.30 -13.52 -41.84
N SER A 693 -6.34 -12.76 -42.09
CA SER A 693 -7.16 -12.95 -43.31
C SER A 693 -6.27 -12.61 -44.49
N ARG A 694 -5.85 -13.64 -45.22
CA ARG A 694 -5.15 -13.48 -46.47
C ARG A 694 -6.06 -12.80 -47.52
#